data_74e4fbefa6cfdc286ce6a542632078c6
#
_entry.id   74e4fbefa6cfdc286ce6a542632078c6
#
_cell.length_a   1.000
_cell.length_b   1.000
_cell.length_c   1.000
_cell.angle_alpha   90.00
_cell.angle_beta   90.00
_cell.angle_gamma   90.00
#
_symmetry.space_group_name_H-M   'P 1'
#
loop_
_entity.id
_entity.type
_entity.pdbx_description
1 polymer ?
#
loop_
_entity_poly.entity_id
_entity_poly.type
_entity_poly.pdbx_seq_one_letter_code
_entity_poly.pdbx_strand_id
1 'polypeptide(L)'
;MDKINDNIVDIKYQQTGISSNTNELGMREMQAKAYEARNHRFLLIKAPPASGKSRALMFIALDKLKNQGIKKVVVAVPEKSIGRSFQNTDLMKYGFFADWRVTQQYNLCDTDDEKEKAKRFKKFFHQDKNSILVCAHATLRNGMKEISDEEFNDCLLAIDEFHHTSADVNSGLGDIVRRVMNNSTGHIVAMTGSYFRGDGVPVLRAEDEARFFPVTYNYYQQLNGYRYLKNLVLGYHFYHGSYLDHIAEVLDTTKKTIIHIPSVNSRASSGLGKYTEVDEIIKIIGKVEERDYNNGGIYHIRTKDGRLLKVADLVEDHAETRNLVQGYLQRIKKRDDVDIIIALGTAKEGFDWQWCEECLTIGVRGSLTEVVQIIGRCTRDCEGKETAKFVNMIGMPDANQPDVKVAVNDFLKAITASLLMEQVMAPSWHFKTVKDVDSDEGSPLNARTLVIEGLKPLSSEKTKMIVEEQLDDLKASILQDELVVKAISGSTTAETITKTFIPKVIREKYPDLSEDEVEEVRQRLLLDTLVKGGEVVDDKGNPIDFDASANDEEKESEGNRLIKLANRMININQLSINLIDSINPFQRAYEVLSKNVDKQTLKIIQDTMAEQKFDMTIEQAMMLFKGPYKQWVAEHDGLRPDINDPDPKVRELAAAFQKLKNLKIRKMMGLEYEPEK
;
A
#
# COMPACT_ATOMS: atom_id res chain seq x y z
N MET A 1 9.45 30.22 -16.14
CA MET A 1 9.43 28.83 -16.60
C MET A 1 8.10 28.27 -16.17
N ASP A 2 7.28 27.87 -17.10
CA ASP A 2 6.02 27.21 -16.80
C ASP A 2 6.37 25.87 -16.08
N LYS A 3 5.88 25.70 -14.85
CA LYS A 3 6.08 24.45 -14.11
C LYS A 3 5.51 23.32 -14.97
N ILE A 4 6.33 22.34 -15.31
CA ILE A 4 5.90 21.15 -16.02
C ILE A 4 4.78 20.53 -15.19
N ASN A 5 3.62 20.29 -15.80
CA ASN A 5 2.50 19.69 -15.11
C ASN A 5 2.73 18.18 -15.01
N ASP A 6 3.50 17.76 -14.01
CA ASP A 6 3.86 16.36 -13.73
C ASP A 6 2.74 15.59 -13.02
N ASN A 7 1.57 16.23 -12.84
CA ASN A 7 0.45 15.63 -12.14
C ASN A 7 -0.23 14.56 -13.01
N ILE A 8 -0.20 13.32 -12.54
CA ILE A 8 -0.83 12.20 -13.23
C ILE A 8 -2.21 11.90 -12.63
N VAL A 9 -2.36 12.16 -11.32
CA VAL A 9 -3.58 11.91 -10.56
C VAL A 9 -3.94 13.15 -9.75
N ASP A 10 -5.21 13.53 -9.80
CA ASP A 10 -5.79 14.61 -8.98
C ASP A 10 -7.12 14.09 -8.43
N ILE A 11 -7.15 13.75 -7.12
CA ILE A 11 -8.33 13.20 -6.46
C ILE A 11 -8.92 14.28 -5.55
N LYS A 12 -10.21 14.56 -5.73
CA LYS A 12 -10.96 15.50 -4.91
C LYS A 12 -11.82 14.75 -3.88
N TYR A 13 -11.91 15.31 -2.68
CA TYR A 13 -12.66 14.77 -1.55
C TYR A 13 -13.77 15.70 -1.13
N GLN A 14 -14.86 15.13 -0.58
CA GLN A 14 -16.05 15.87 -0.17
C GLN A 14 -15.93 16.57 1.17
N GLN A 15 -14.90 16.28 1.97
CA GLN A 15 -14.66 16.86 3.28
C GLN A 15 -15.85 16.67 4.24
N THR A 16 -16.39 15.46 4.32
CA THR A 16 -17.58 15.14 5.12
C THR A 16 -17.39 15.34 6.63
N GLY A 17 -16.15 15.41 7.10
CA GLY A 17 -15.80 15.51 8.51
C GLY A 17 -15.97 14.21 9.31
N ILE A 18 -16.53 13.17 8.72
CA ILE A 18 -16.91 11.92 9.40
C ILE A 18 -15.70 11.23 10.05
N SER A 19 -14.56 11.12 9.35
CA SER A 19 -13.36 10.47 9.90
C SER A 19 -12.72 11.23 11.06
N SER A 20 -13.06 12.51 11.24
CA SER A 20 -12.57 13.38 12.33
C SER A 20 -13.54 13.48 13.51
N ASN A 21 -14.83 13.20 13.28
CA ASN A 21 -15.85 13.27 14.32
C ASN A 21 -15.75 12.03 15.23
N THR A 22 -16.20 12.21 16.49
CA THR A 22 -16.27 11.12 17.47
C THR A 22 -17.72 10.85 17.85
N ASN A 23 -18.02 9.56 18.09
CA ASN A 23 -19.29 9.14 18.67
C ASN A 23 -19.34 9.42 20.20
N GLU A 24 -20.42 9.00 20.86
CA GLU A 24 -20.63 9.18 22.31
C GLU A 24 -19.57 8.51 23.20
N LEU A 25 -18.87 7.49 22.67
CA LEU A 25 -17.77 6.81 23.36
C LEU A 25 -16.40 7.44 23.06
N GLY A 26 -16.37 8.55 22.33
CA GLY A 26 -15.14 9.21 21.92
C GLY A 26 -14.38 8.50 20.80
N MET A 27 -15.03 7.61 20.04
CA MET A 27 -14.46 6.86 18.95
C MET A 27 -14.70 7.55 17.62
N ARG A 28 -13.64 7.68 16.79
CA ARG A 28 -13.79 8.04 15.39
C ARG A 28 -14.38 6.86 14.60
N GLU A 29 -14.82 7.10 13.38
CA GLU A 29 -15.46 6.09 12.51
C GLU A 29 -14.67 4.77 12.43
N MET A 30 -13.39 4.82 12.07
CA MET A 30 -12.52 3.62 12.03
C MET A 30 -12.45 2.90 13.37
N GLN A 31 -12.35 3.66 14.46
CA GLN A 31 -12.27 3.10 15.81
C GLN A 31 -13.57 2.42 16.22
N ALA A 32 -14.72 3.01 15.88
CA ALA A 32 -16.04 2.42 16.11
C ALA A 32 -16.20 1.13 15.31
N LYS A 33 -15.87 1.14 14.00
CA LYS A 33 -15.90 -0.06 13.15
C LYS A 33 -15.04 -1.18 13.74
N ALA A 34 -13.82 -0.88 14.18
CA ALA A 34 -12.95 -1.87 14.81
C ALA A 34 -13.49 -2.37 16.16
N TYR A 35 -14.09 -1.48 16.93
CA TYR A 35 -14.67 -1.83 18.23
C TYR A 35 -15.92 -2.71 18.11
N GLU A 36 -16.70 -2.57 17.06
CA GLU A 36 -17.84 -3.48 16.77
C GLU A 36 -17.38 -4.93 16.63
N ALA A 37 -16.22 -5.15 16.03
CA ALA A 37 -15.64 -6.48 15.85
C ALA A 37 -14.88 -7.02 17.09
N ARG A 38 -14.89 -6.31 18.24
CA ARG A 38 -14.09 -6.64 19.43
C ARG A 38 -14.29 -8.03 20.02
N ASN A 39 -15.43 -8.68 19.73
CA ASN A 39 -15.73 -10.00 20.27
C ASN A 39 -14.97 -11.14 19.56
N HIS A 40 -14.40 -10.88 18.38
CA HIS A 40 -13.60 -11.88 17.68
C HIS A 40 -12.32 -12.18 18.46
N ARG A 41 -11.97 -13.49 18.55
CA ARG A 41 -10.76 -13.94 19.21
C ARG A 41 -9.51 -13.48 18.48
N PHE A 42 -9.52 -13.53 17.15
CA PHE A 42 -8.46 -13.08 16.27
C PHE A 42 -9.01 -11.98 15.38
N LEU A 43 -8.45 -10.77 15.49
CA LEU A 43 -8.90 -9.58 14.77
C LEU A 43 -7.72 -8.97 14.01
N LEU A 44 -7.91 -8.69 12.73
CA LEU A 44 -6.93 -8.02 11.88
C LEU A 44 -7.48 -6.66 11.42
N ILE A 45 -6.91 -5.57 11.93
CA ILE A 45 -7.32 -4.20 11.60
C ILE A 45 -6.38 -3.66 10.53
N LYS A 46 -6.93 -3.43 9.35
CA LYS A 46 -6.26 -2.81 8.20
C LYS A 46 -6.78 -1.39 8.05
N ALA A 47 -5.97 -0.39 8.39
CA ALA A 47 -6.38 1.01 8.33
C ALA A 47 -5.20 1.94 8.05
N PRO A 48 -5.39 3.06 7.31
CA PRO A 48 -4.32 3.96 6.92
C PRO A 48 -3.51 4.51 8.11
N PRO A 49 -2.30 5.04 7.87
CA PRO A 49 -1.61 5.86 8.87
C PRO A 49 -2.49 7.01 9.36
N ALA A 50 -2.33 7.39 10.62
CA ALA A 50 -3.11 8.46 11.28
C ALA A 50 -4.62 8.20 11.44
N SER A 51 -5.16 7.03 11.09
CA SER A 51 -6.56 6.67 11.32
C SER A 51 -6.93 6.48 12.80
N GLY A 52 -5.93 6.38 13.68
CA GLY A 52 -6.13 6.21 15.14
C GLY A 52 -6.15 4.75 15.60
N LYS A 53 -5.46 3.84 14.89
CA LYS A 53 -5.34 2.41 15.22
C LYS A 53 -4.96 2.14 16.68
N SER A 54 -3.94 2.82 17.18
CA SER A 54 -3.48 2.63 18.57
C SER A 54 -4.58 2.89 19.58
N ARG A 55 -5.42 3.93 19.36
CA ARG A 55 -6.57 4.22 20.23
C ARG A 55 -7.70 3.18 20.04
N ALA A 56 -7.94 2.68 18.81
CA ALA A 56 -8.88 1.58 18.58
C ALA A 56 -8.48 0.35 19.40
N LEU A 57 -7.19 0.01 19.40
CA LEU A 57 -6.67 -1.08 20.23
C LEU A 57 -6.92 -0.84 21.73
N MET A 58 -6.71 0.38 22.24
CA MET A 58 -6.97 0.68 23.65
C MET A 58 -8.43 0.40 24.02
N PHE A 59 -9.39 0.83 23.20
CA PHE A 59 -10.81 0.55 23.41
C PHE A 59 -11.12 -0.95 23.45
N ILE A 60 -10.60 -1.69 22.45
CA ILE A 60 -10.80 -3.14 22.33
C ILE A 60 -10.16 -3.88 23.51
N ALA A 61 -8.92 -3.53 23.86
CA ALA A 61 -8.20 -4.18 24.94
C ALA A 61 -8.87 -3.97 26.31
N LEU A 62 -9.34 -2.76 26.59
CA LEU A 62 -10.07 -2.45 27.82
C LEU A 62 -11.41 -3.20 27.90
N ASP A 63 -12.12 -3.34 26.77
CA ASP A 63 -13.34 -4.15 26.74
C ASP A 63 -13.03 -5.64 26.99
N LYS A 64 -12.00 -6.19 26.36
CA LYS A 64 -11.58 -7.58 26.57
C LYS A 64 -11.18 -7.84 28.02
N LEU A 65 -10.46 -6.91 28.65
CA LEU A 65 -10.11 -6.99 30.09
C LEU A 65 -11.34 -6.97 31.01
N LYS A 66 -12.36 -6.17 30.68
CA LYS A 66 -13.52 -5.99 31.55
C LYS A 66 -14.62 -7.02 31.30
N ASN A 67 -14.88 -7.37 30.04
CA ASN A 67 -16.09 -8.05 29.63
C ASN A 67 -15.85 -9.45 29.03
N GLN A 68 -14.61 -9.81 28.63
CA GLN A 68 -14.34 -11.01 27.88
C GLN A 68 -13.38 -11.98 28.59
N GLY A 69 -13.14 -11.80 29.88
CA GLY A 69 -12.32 -12.71 30.70
C GLY A 69 -10.81 -12.61 30.45
N ILE A 70 -10.37 -11.67 29.64
CA ILE A 70 -8.92 -11.40 29.43
C ILE A 70 -8.35 -10.78 30.69
N LYS A 71 -7.20 -11.27 31.14
CA LYS A 71 -6.53 -10.83 32.38
C LYS A 71 -5.31 -9.97 32.09
N LYS A 72 -4.64 -10.21 30.98
CA LYS A 72 -3.39 -9.54 30.58
C LYS A 72 -3.46 -9.05 29.13
N VAL A 73 -2.81 -7.91 28.85
CA VAL A 73 -2.65 -7.36 27.52
C VAL A 73 -1.15 -7.12 27.27
N VAL A 74 -0.62 -7.68 26.22
CA VAL A 74 0.73 -7.43 25.74
C VAL A 74 0.63 -6.69 24.41
N VAL A 75 1.12 -5.44 24.36
CA VAL A 75 1.19 -4.63 23.15
C VAL A 75 2.61 -4.68 22.63
N ALA A 76 2.79 -5.20 21.42
CA ALA A 76 4.06 -5.24 20.73
C ALA A 76 4.09 -4.23 19.58
N VAL A 77 5.11 -3.37 19.56
CA VAL A 77 5.33 -2.32 18.56
C VAL A 77 6.63 -2.57 17.80
N PRO A 78 6.77 -2.14 16.53
CA PRO A 78 8.00 -2.39 15.76
C PRO A 78 9.24 -1.75 16.38
N GLU A 79 9.14 -0.50 16.82
CA GLU A 79 10.24 0.26 17.40
C GLU A 79 9.84 0.92 18.73
N LYS A 80 10.84 1.17 19.60
CA LYS A 80 10.62 1.84 20.91
C LYS A 80 9.94 3.20 20.81
N SER A 81 10.24 3.95 19.76
CA SER A 81 9.64 5.27 19.50
C SER A 81 8.12 5.22 19.33
N ILE A 82 7.59 4.12 18.76
CA ILE A 82 6.16 3.91 18.55
C ILE A 82 5.45 3.54 19.85
N GLY A 83 6.16 3.00 20.83
CA GLY A 83 5.62 2.73 22.17
C GLY A 83 4.96 3.94 22.83
N ARG A 84 5.38 5.16 22.45
CA ARG A 84 4.77 6.41 22.90
C ARG A 84 3.30 6.57 22.47
N SER A 85 2.88 5.92 21.39
CA SER A 85 1.47 5.90 20.94
C SER A 85 0.54 5.20 21.94
N PHE A 86 1.12 4.41 22.87
CA PHE A 86 0.42 3.65 23.89
C PHE A 86 0.64 4.20 25.31
N GLN A 87 0.98 5.48 25.43
CA GLN A 87 1.06 6.17 26.73
C GLN A 87 -0.30 6.27 27.40
N ASN A 88 -0.29 6.57 28.70
CA ASN A 88 -1.49 6.79 29.48
C ASN A 88 -2.43 7.78 28.79
N THR A 89 -3.66 7.34 28.57
CA THR A 89 -4.67 8.08 27.80
C THR A 89 -5.98 8.15 28.57
N ASP A 90 -6.52 9.37 28.73
CA ASP A 90 -7.80 9.63 29.39
C ASP A 90 -8.96 9.40 28.40
N LEU A 91 -9.54 8.20 28.39
CA LEU A 91 -10.66 7.86 27.52
C LEU A 91 -12.02 8.13 28.18
N MET A 92 -12.11 8.03 29.51
CA MET A 92 -13.33 8.33 30.28
C MET A 92 -13.80 9.77 30.06
N LYS A 93 -12.88 10.69 29.89
CA LYS A 93 -13.16 12.10 29.56
C LYS A 93 -13.98 12.27 28.25
N TYR A 94 -13.95 11.28 27.38
CA TYR A 94 -14.67 11.28 26.11
C TYR A 94 -15.87 10.31 26.07
N GLY A 95 -16.27 9.76 27.24
CA GLY A 95 -17.45 8.89 27.36
C GLY A 95 -17.17 7.40 27.43
N PHE A 96 -15.92 6.96 27.34
CA PHE A 96 -15.60 5.54 27.49
C PHE A 96 -15.63 5.11 28.95
N PHE A 97 -15.79 3.83 29.25
CA PHE A 97 -15.99 3.33 30.62
C PHE A 97 -14.70 3.20 31.45
N ALA A 98 -13.51 3.27 30.82
CA ALA A 98 -12.22 3.13 31.49
C ALA A 98 -11.12 3.92 30.76
N ASP A 99 -10.08 4.30 31.51
CA ASP A 99 -8.87 4.90 30.97
C ASP A 99 -7.81 3.88 30.65
N TRP A 100 -6.98 4.18 29.65
CA TRP A 100 -5.79 3.40 29.34
C TRP A 100 -4.64 3.78 30.27
N ARG A 101 -4.16 2.84 31.08
CA ARG A 101 -3.09 3.07 32.06
C ARG A 101 -2.03 1.98 31.98
N VAL A 102 -0.81 2.38 31.66
CA VAL A 102 0.37 1.48 31.63
C VAL A 102 1.28 1.87 32.79
N THR A 103 1.60 0.92 33.64
CA THR A 103 2.55 1.17 34.74
C THR A 103 3.96 1.32 34.16
N GLN A 104 4.71 2.33 34.61
CA GLN A 104 6.03 2.66 34.05
C GLN A 104 6.99 1.47 33.98
N GLN A 105 7.00 0.59 34.97
CA GLN A 105 7.84 -0.62 34.96
C GLN A 105 7.47 -1.62 33.85
N TYR A 106 6.26 -1.55 33.30
CA TYR A 106 5.78 -2.42 32.21
C TYR A 106 5.66 -1.69 30.87
N ASN A 107 6.13 -0.44 30.77
CA ASN A 107 6.48 0.16 29.50
C ASN A 107 7.95 -0.18 29.17
N LEU A 108 8.19 -1.32 28.55
CA LEU A 108 9.54 -1.81 28.25
C LEU A 108 10.18 -1.06 27.07
N CYS A 109 9.47 -0.14 26.43
CA CYS A 109 10.02 0.74 25.42
C CYS A 109 10.88 1.87 26.02
N ASP A 110 10.68 2.19 27.29
CA ASP A 110 11.36 3.30 27.99
C ASP A 110 12.72 2.88 28.61
N THR A 111 13.13 1.63 28.51
CA THR A 111 14.43 1.15 29.02
C THR A 111 15.31 0.54 27.92
N ASP A 112 16.63 0.65 28.06
CA ASP A 112 17.61 0.11 27.12
C ASP A 112 18.24 -1.20 27.58
N ASP A 113 18.15 -1.55 28.87
CA ASP A 113 18.71 -2.79 29.41
C ASP A 113 17.88 -4.02 29.01
N GLU A 114 18.41 -4.83 28.09
CA GLU A 114 17.74 -6.03 27.56
C GLU A 114 17.53 -7.12 28.62
N LYS A 115 18.43 -7.25 29.61
CA LYS A 115 18.27 -8.23 30.69
C LYS A 115 17.13 -7.82 31.62
N GLU A 116 17.05 -6.54 31.92
CA GLU A 116 15.98 -6.00 32.75
C GLU A 116 14.62 -6.11 32.02
N LYS A 117 14.57 -5.90 30.71
CA LYS A 117 13.35 -6.13 29.90
C LYS A 117 12.86 -7.57 29.99
N ALA A 118 13.74 -8.55 29.76
CA ALA A 118 13.38 -9.96 29.82
C ALA A 118 12.85 -10.35 31.21
N LYS A 119 13.50 -9.88 32.27
CA LYS A 119 13.09 -10.09 33.66
C LYS A 119 11.72 -9.49 33.95
N ARG A 120 11.46 -8.24 33.51
CA ARG A 120 10.17 -7.56 33.71
C ARG A 120 9.09 -8.19 32.86
N PHE A 121 9.39 -8.65 31.65
CA PHE A 121 8.46 -9.38 30.79
C PHE A 121 7.99 -10.67 31.48
N LYS A 122 8.90 -11.51 31.98
CA LYS A 122 8.56 -12.73 32.72
C LYS A 122 7.77 -12.42 33.98
N LYS A 123 8.19 -11.41 34.76
CA LYS A 123 7.51 -10.99 36.01
C LYS A 123 6.07 -10.53 35.74
N PHE A 124 5.78 -9.94 34.58
CA PHE A 124 4.44 -9.46 34.23
C PHE A 124 3.41 -10.56 34.27
N PHE A 125 3.70 -11.74 33.74
CA PHE A 125 2.76 -12.87 33.72
C PHE A 125 2.46 -13.45 35.09
N HIS A 126 3.39 -13.33 36.03
CA HIS A 126 3.26 -13.88 37.39
C HIS A 126 2.65 -12.91 38.42
N GLN A 127 2.29 -11.68 38.01
CA GLN A 127 1.71 -10.66 38.89
C GLN A 127 0.26 -10.34 38.54
N ASP A 128 -0.62 -10.37 39.55
CA ASP A 128 -2.06 -10.15 39.37
C ASP A 128 -2.45 -8.65 39.21
N LYS A 129 -1.62 -7.73 39.68
CA LYS A 129 -2.00 -6.29 39.79
C LYS A 129 -1.91 -5.48 38.52
N ASN A 130 -1.05 -5.88 37.54
CA ASN A 130 -0.82 -5.10 36.33
C ASN A 130 -1.35 -5.88 35.13
N SER A 131 -2.23 -5.26 34.37
CA SER A 131 -2.91 -5.92 33.24
C SER A 131 -2.36 -5.55 31.87
N ILE A 132 -1.49 -4.53 31.76
CA ILE A 132 -1.03 -4.01 30.46
C ILE A 132 0.49 -3.88 30.46
N LEU A 133 1.11 -4.45 29.41
CA LEU A 133 2.54 -4.35 29.09
C LEU A 133 2.71 -3.84 27.66
N VAL A 134 3.65 -2.91 27.45
CA VAL A 134 4.03 -2.40 26.13
C VAL A 134 5.51 -2.72 25.87
N CYS A 135 5.83 -3.31 24.72
CA CYS A 135 7.20 -3.67 24.38
C CYS A 135 7.48 -3.59 22.87
N ALA A 136 8.75 -3.56 22.49
CA ALA A 136 9.12 -3.68 21.09
C ALA A 136 8.99 -5.16 20.60
N HIS A 137 8.81 -5.38 19.28
CA HIS A 137 8.77 -6.71 18.67
C HIS A 137 10.00 -7.57 19.05
N ALA A 138 11.19 -6.96 19.12
CA ALA A 138 12.41 -7.66 19.55
C ALA A 138 12.32 -8.13 21.01
N THR A 139 11.76 -7.31 21.90
CA THR A 139 11.54 -7.65 23.30
C THR A 139 10.51 -8.76 23.45
N LEU A 140 9.41 -8.73 22.67
CA LEU A 140 8.44 -9.82 22.64
C LEU A 140 9.12 -11.15 22.23
N ARG A 141 9.88 -11.15 21.12
CA ARG A 141 10.59 -12.37 20.65
C ARG A 141 11.52 -12.95 21.70
N ASN A 142 12.25 -12.10 22.42
CA ASN A 142 13.14 -12.57 23.47
C ASN A 142 12.39 -13.04 24.70
N GLY A 143 11.34 -12.33 25.10
CA GLY A 143 10.50 -12.70 26.25
C GLY A 143 9.77 -14.03 26.07
N MET A 144 9.29 -14.31 24.86
CA MET A 144 8.62 -15.57 24.52
C MET A 144 9.48 -16.82 24.61
N LYS A 145 10.80 -16.68 24.70
CA LYS A 145 11.71 -17.80 24.97
C LYS A 145 11.76 -18.18 26.45
N GLU A 146 11.33 -17.27 27.33
CA GLU A 146 11.41 -17.38 28.77
C GLU A 146 10.08 -17.83 29.45
N ILE A 147 8.99 -17.93 28.66
CA ILE A 147 7.66 -18.27 29.13
C ILE A 147 7.05 -19.40 28.30
N SER A 148 6.12 -20.14 28.89
CA SER A 148 5.37 -21.19 28.21
C SER A 148 4.19 -20.60 27.42
N ASP A 149 3.66 -21.37 26.46
CA ASP A 149 2.54 -20.92 25.64
C ASP A 149 1.25 -20.76 26.47
N GLU A 150 1.07 -21.59 27.52
CA GLU A 150 -0.06 -21.55 28.43
C GLU A 150 -0.15 -20.25 29.24
N GLU A 151 0.95 -19.53 29.41
CA GLU A 151 0.94 -18.21 30.06
C GLU A 151 0.18 -17.15 29.25
N PHE A 152 -0.05 -17.43 27.97
CA PHE A 152 -0.94 -16.63 27.12
C PHE A 152 -2.43 -17.01 27.24
N ASN A 153 -2.78 -17.96 28.10
CA ASN A 153 -4.17 -18.20 28.41
C ASN A 153 -4.78 -16.96 29.06
N ASP A 154 -5.98 -16.58 28.58
CA ASP A 154 -6.68 -15.37 29.00
C ASP A 154 -5.85 -14.08 28.80
N CYS A 155 -4.94 -14.07 27.82
CA CYS A 155 -4.12 -12.94 27.46
C CYS A 155 -4.51 -12.40 26.07
N LEU A 156 -4.47 -11.07 25.90
CA LEU A 156 -4.53 -10.43 24.61
C LEU A 156 -3.10 -10.11 24.13
N LEU A 157 -2.71 -10.68 23.00
CA LEU A 157 -1.52 -10.26 22.24
C LEU A 157 -1.96 -9.25 21.18
N ALA A 158 -1.52 -8.01 21.33
CA ALA A 158 -1.76 -6.94 20.37
C ALA A 158 -0.46 -6.63 19.63
N ILE A 159 -0.50 -6.64 18.29
CA ILE A 159 0.69 -6.43 17.45
C ILE A 159 0.42 -5.23 16.53
N ASP A 160 1.16 -4.14 16.73
CA ASP A 160 1.13 -2.98 15.87
C ASP A 160 2.11 -3.16 14.69
N GLU A 161 1.78 -2.56 13.55
CA GLU A 161 2.52 -2.68 12.28
C GLU A 161 2.83 -4.15 11.93
N PHE A 162 1.77 -4.94 11.91
CA PHE A 162 1.81 -6.40 11.73
C PHE A 162 2.50 -6.85 10.43
N HIS A 163 2.58 -5.98 9.42
CA HIS A 163 3.30 -6.24 8.17
C HIS A 163 4.81 -6.42 8.34
N HIS A 164 5.41 -6.03 9.47
CA HIS A 164 6.79 -6.36 9.82
C HIS A 164 6.98 -7.82 10.26
N THR A 165 5.91 -8.59 10.38
CA THR A 165 5.99 -10.03 10.62
C THR A 165 6.16 -10.77 9.29
N SER A 166 6.91 -11.87 9.29
CA SER A 166 7.10 -12.73 8.11
C SER A 166 6.50 -14.11 8.34
N ALA A 167 5.85 -14.69 7.34
CA ALA A 167 5.45 -16.08 7.33
C ALA A 167 6.65 -17.04 7.22
N ASP A 168 7.84 -16.52 6.95
CA ASP A 168 9.06 -17.31 6.92
C ASP A 168 9.25 -18.04 8.25
N VAL A 169 9.61 -19.32 8.18
CA VAL A 169 9.83 -20.21 9.33
C VAL A 169 10.86 -19.64 10.32
N ASN A 170 11.75 -18.75 9.85
CA ASN A 170 12.76 -18.06 10.66
C ASN A 170 12.29 -16.73 11.24
N SER A 171 11.09 -16.23 10.91
CA SER A 171 10.57 -15.01 11.50
C SER A 171 9.92 -15.32 12.85
N GLY A 172 10.66 -15.06 13.91
CA GLY A 172 10.22 -15.35 15.27
C GLY A 172 8.89 -14.72 15.70
N LEU A 173 8.35 -13.75 14.96
CA LEU A 173 7.07 -13.10 15.31
C LEU A 173 5.87 -13.86 14.72
N GLY A 174 5.96 -14.32 13.47
CA GLY A 174 4.93 -15.19 12.88
C GLY A 174 4.79 -16.52 13.63
N ASP A 175 5.90 -17.05 14.13
CA ASP A 175 5.90 -18.24 14.98
C ASP A 175 5.20 -17.99 16.33
N ILE A 176 5.44 -16.85 16.96
CA ILE A 176 4.75 -16.46 18.20
C ILE A 176 3.23 -16.38 17.99
N VAL A 177 2.79 -15.75 16.90
CA VAL A 177 1.37 -15.68 16.57
C VAL A 177 0.76 -17.08 16.47
N ARG A 178 1.40 -17.99 15.73
CA ARG A 178 0.92 -19.39 15.61
C ARG A 178 0.92 -20.14 16.94
N ARG A 179 1.95 -19.96 17.78
CA ARG A 179 2.01 -20.56 19.12
C ARG A 179 0.83 -20.09 19.96
N VAL A 180 0.55 -18.79 20.03
CA VAL A 180 -0.59 -18.23 20.76
C VAL A 180 -1.92 -18.74 20.19
N MET A 181 -2.06 -18.79 18.86
CA MET A 181 -3.29 -19.27 18.21
C MET A 181 -3.60 -20.73 18.50
N ASN A 182 -2.58 -21.58 18.54
CA ASN A 182 -2.74 -23.04 18.58
C ASN A 182 -2.63 -23.63 19.99
N ASN A 183 -1.81 -23.01 20.85
CA ASN A 183 -1.40 -23.60 22.14
C ASN A 183 -1.93 -22.84 23.35
N SER A 184 -2.76 -21.79 23.16
CA SER A 184 -3.34 -21.05 24.28
C SER A 184 -4.80 -20.68 24.01
N THR A 185 -5.49 -20.13 25.02
CA THR A 185 -6.82 -19.51 24.88
C THR A 185 -6.72 -18.01 24.55
N GLY A 186 -5.51 -17.50 24.33
CA GLY A 186 -5.24 -16.09 24.10
C GLY A 186 -5.97 -15.52 22.89
N HIS A 187 -6.26 -14.23 22.97
CA HIS A 187 -6.79 -13.44 21.87
C HIS A 187 -5.66 -12.72 21.13
N ILE A 188 -5.86 -12.41 19.86
CA ILE A 188 -4.89 -11.63 19.07
C ILE A 188 -5.61 -10.47 18.38
N VAL A 189 -5.05 -9.26 18.50
CA VAL A 189 -5.42 -8.10 17.70
C VAL A 189 -4.18 -7.65 16.93
N ALA A 190 -4.18 -7.88 15.64
CA ALA A 190 -3.14 -7.44 14.73
C ALA A 190 -3.57 -6.14 14.03
N MET A 191 -2.67 -5.18 13.91
CA MET A 191 -2.94 -3.90 13.24
C MET A 191 -1.87 -3.62 12.20
N THR A 192 -2.27 -3.07 11.06
CA THR A 192 -1.33 -2.63 10.03
C THR A 192 -1.77 -1.31 9.40
N GLY A 193 -0.80 -0.43 9.13
CA GLY A 193 -0.98 0.83 8.43
C GLY A 193 -0.90 0.70 6.92
N SER A 194 -0.45 -0.43 6.43
CA SER A 194 -0.41 -0.71 5.00
C SER A 194 -1.16 -1.99 4.69
N TYR A 195 -1.96 -1.91 3.63
CA TYR A 195 -2.61 -3.10 3.06
C TYR A 195 -1.60 -4.00 2.35
N PHE A 196 -0.40 -3.46 2.10
CA PHE A 196 0.53 -4.03 1.14
C PHE A 196 1.85 -4.35 1.81
N ARG A 197 2.29 -5.56 1.63
CA ARG A 197 3.65 -5.94 1.90
C ARG A 197 4.49 -5.75 0.63
N GLY A 198 5.67 -5.20 0.79
CA GLY A 198 6.55 -4.88 -0.33
C GLY A 198 7.37 -6.05 -0.86
N ASP A 199 7.30 -7.18 -0.20
CA ASP A 199 7.93 -8.43 -0.61
C ASP A 199 6.85 -9.50 -0.83
N GLY A 200 7.02 -10.38 -1.79
CA GLY A 200 6.08 -11.44 -2.13
C GLY A 200 5.87 -12.50 -1.04
N VAL A 201 6.42 -12.29 0.18
CA VAL A 201 6.27 -13.22 1.30
C VAL A 201 5.07 -12.81 2.15
N PRO A 202 4.03 -13.64 2.30
CA PRO A 202 2.85 -13.31 3.10
C PRO A 202 3.20 -13.11 4.58
N VAL A 203 2.45 -12.26 5.27
CA VAL A 203 2.62 -11.98 6.72
C VAL A 203 2.30 -13.24 7.53
N LEU A 204 1.22 -13.90 7.18
CA LEU A 204 0.80 -15.19 7.72
C LEU A 204 0.65 -16.19 6.58
N ARG A 205 0.67 -17.47 6.91
CA ARG A 205 0.19 -18.49 5.97
C ARG A 205 -1.30 -18.28 5.72
N ALA A 206 -1.77 -18.60 4.53
CA ALA A 206 -3.18 -18.43 4.16
C ALA A 206 -4.16 -19.07 5.17
N GLU A 207 -3.81 -20.27 5.67
CA GLU A 207 -4.56 -21.00 6.69
C GLU A 207 -4.63 -20.28 8.05
N ASP A 208 -3.58 -19.56 8.44
CA ASP A 208 -3.56 -18.77 9.68
C ASP A 208 -4.29 -17.44 9.48
N GLU A 209 -4.12 -16.79 8.34
CA GLU A 209 -4.81 -15.52 8.02
C GLU A 209 -6.32 -15.72 7.93
N ALA A 210 -6.80 -16.85 7.38
CA ALA A 210 -8.22 -17.19 7.30
C ALA A 210 -8.92 -17.30 8.67
N ARG A 211 -8.17 -17.40 9.77
CA ARG A 211 -8.72 -17.44 11.15
C ARG A 211 -8.96 -16.06 11.74
N PHE A 212 -8.40 -15.00 11.13
CA PHE A 212 -8.64 -13.65 11.57
C PHE A 212 -9.90 -13.06 10.96
N PHE A 213 -10.65 -12.34 11.78
CA PHE A 213 -11.74 -11.50 11.28
C PHE A 213 -11.12 -10.17 10.79
N PRO A 214 -11.21 -9.84 9.50
CA PRO A 214 -10.66 -8.59 8.98
C PRO A 214 -11.60 -7.42 9.25
N VAL A 215 -11.01 -6.28 9.61
CA VAL A 215 -11.68 -4.99 9.64
C VAL A 215 -10.86 -4.04 8.80
N THR A 216 -11.40 -3.64 7.68
CA THR A 216 -10.73 -2.75 6.73
C THR A 216 -11.38 -1.36 6.76
N TYR A 217 -10.54 -0.34 6.92
CA TYR A 217 -10.90 1.06 6.76
C TYR A 217 -9.99 1.64 5.69
N ASN A 218 -10.55 1.97 4.52
CA ASN A 218 -9.74 2.30 3.36
C ASN A 218 -9.28 3.77 3.34
N TYR A 219 -8.32 4.07 2.47
CA TYR A 219 -7.78 5.42 2.32
C TYR A 219 -8.81 6.43 1.86
N TYR A 220 -9.67 6.04 0.92
CA TYR A 220 -10.71 6.92 0.42
C TYR A 220 -11.67 7.34 1.55
N GLN A 221 -12.14 6.40 2.36
CA GLN A 221 -13.01 6.70 3.50
C GLN A 221 -12.36 7.71 4.45
N GLN A 222 -11.08 7.51 4.78
CA GLN A 222 -10.36 8.43 5.66
C GLN A 222 -10.23 9.81 5.06
N LEU A 223 -9.75 9.93 3.81
CA LEU A 223 -9.47 11.21 3.17
C LEU A 223 -10.75 11.98 2.86
N ASN A 224 -11.79 11.28 2.38
CA ASN A 224 -13.11 11.89 2.13
C ASN A 224 -13.79 12.37 3.42
N GLY A 225 -13.49 11.70 4.54
CA GLY A 225 -13.97 12.05 5.88
C GLY A 225 -13.17 13.14 6.59
N TYR A 226 -12.17 13.75 5.98
CA TYR A 226 -11.42 14.87 6.54
C TYR A 226 -12.19 16.19 6.48
N ARG A 227 -11.73 17.22 7.20
CA ARG A 227 -12.34 18.54 7.25
C ARG A 227 -11.68 19.56 6.36
N TYR A 228 -10.36 19.49 6.23
CA TYR A 228 -9.55 20.54 5.61
C TYR A 228 -8.92 20.09 4.29
N LEU A 229 -8.40 18.87 4.23
CA LEU A 229 -7.78 18.34 3.02
C LEU A 229 -8.84 18.09 1.95
N LYS A 230 -8.72 18.80 0.81
CA LYS A 230 -9.65 18.73 -0.33
C LYS A 230 -9.13 17.90 -1.47
N ASN A 231 -7.81 17.98 -1.71
CA ASN A 231 -7.19 17.38 -2.88
C ASN A 231 -5.96 16.56 -2.52
N LEU A 232 -5.79 15.44 -3.21
CA LEU A 232 -4.54 14.70 -3.26
C LEU A 232 -4.04 14.65 -4.70
N VAL A 233 -2.82 15.10 -4.91
CA VAL A 233 -2.15 15.11 -6.20
C VAL A 233 -0.98 14.13 -6.17
N LEU A 234 -0.92 13.22 -7.15
CA LEU A 234 0.22 12.33 -7.35
C LEU A 234 0.90 12.71 -8.67
N GLY A 235 2.19 12.97 -8.61
CA GLY A 235 3.00 13.40 -9.74
C GLY A 235 4.26 12.56 -9.92
N TYR A 236 4.76 12.56 -11.16
CA TYR A 236 6.04 11.97 -11.52
C TYR A 236 6.88 13.00 -12.23
N HIS A 237 8.15 13.05 -11.90
CA HIS A 237 9.14 13.81 -12.63
C HIS A 237 10.21 12.87 -13.16
N PHE A 238 10.26 12.72 -14.48
CA PHE A 238 11.25 11.87 -15.15
C PHE A 238 12.47 12.69 -15.52
N TYR A 239 13.67 12.19 -15.19
CA TYR A 239 14.91 12.89 -15.43
C TYR A 239 16.00 11.97 -15.99
N HIS A 240 16.96 12.58 -16.69
CA HIS A 240 18.21 11.95 -17.11
C HIS A 240 19.38 12.43 -16.24
N GLY A 241 20.35 11.56 -15.98
CA GLY A 241 21.54 11.94 -15.21
C GLY A 241 21.29 12.02 -13.70
N SER A 242 21.72 13.11 -13.05
CA SER A 242 21.58 13.30 -11.61
C SER A 242 20.28 13.99 -11.24
N TYR A 243 19.59 13.50 -10.22
CA TYR A 243 18.38 14.14 -9.71
C TYR A 243 18.67 15.55 -9.12
N LEU A 244 19.90 15.80 -8.67
CA LEU A 244 20.30 17.11 -8.12
C LEU A 244 20.20 18.23 -9.17
N ASP A 245 20.38 17.89 -10.44
CA ASP A 245 20.25 18.86 -11.55
C ASP A 245 18.79 19.23 -11.82
N HIS A 246 17.86 18.39 -11.41
CA HIS A 246 16.42 18.50 -11.72
C HIS A 246 15.54 18.82 -10.51
N ILE A 247 16.01 18.63 -9.27
CA ILE A 247 15.19 18.80 -8.07
C ILE A 247 14.60 20.21 -7.94
N ALA A 248 15.30 21.25 -8.43
CA ALA A 248 14.82 22.62 -8.42
C ALA A 248 13.58 22.84 -9.31
N GLU A 249 13.31 21.95 -10.28
CA GLU A 249 12.17 22.04 -11.18
C GLU A 249 10.85 21.66 -10.46
N VAL A 250 10.94 20.80 -9.46
CA VAL A 250 9.79 20.24 -8.74
C VAL A 250 9.65 20.77 -7.31
N LEU A 251 10.74 21.11 -6.64
CA LEU A 251 10.72 21.60 -5.26
C LEU A 251 10.06 22.99 -5.16
N ASP A 252 8.94 23.05 -4.42
CA ASP A 252 8.27 24.30 -4.09
C ASP A 252 8.62 24.74 -2.66
N THR A 253 9.58 25.64 -2.51
CA THR A 253 10.01 26.15 -1.21
C THR A 253 8.97 27.01 -0.47
N THR A 254 7.78 27.22 -1.06
CA THR A 254 6.64 27.87 -0.36
C THR A 254 5.80 26.87 0.41
N LYS A 255 6.02 25.56 0.16
CA LYS A 255 5.28 24.46 0.76
C LYS A 255 6.05 23.79 1.88
N LYS A 256 5.32 23.25 2.85
CA LYS A 256 5.89 22.40 3.90
C LYS A 256 6.21 21.04 3.30
N THR A 257 7.51 20.75 3.10
CA THR A 257 7.95 19.63 2.26
C THR A 257 8.83 18.64 3.02
N ILE A 258 8.58 17.33 2.83
CA ILE A 258 9.54 16.27 3.18
C ILE A 258 10.23 15.82 1.88
N ILE A 259 11.56 15.88 1.87
CA ILE A 259 12.40 15.39 0.77
C ILE A 259 13.01 14.04 1.19
N HIS A 260 12.61 12.99 0.51
CA HIS A 260 13.18 11.65 0.71
C HIS A 260 14.27 11.38 -0.31
N ILE A 261 15.53 11.55 0.09
CA ILE A 261 16.68 11.24 -0.77
C ILE A 261 16.92 9.71 -0.86
N PRO A 262 17.55 9.22 -1.95
CA PRO A 262 17.84 7.80 -2.12
C PRO A 262 18.88 7.32 -1.11
N SER A 263 18.92 6.01 -0.82
CA SER A 263 20.05 5.43 -0.11
C SER A 263 21.31 5.45 -0.97
N VAL A 264 22.49 5.48 -0.35
CA VAL A 264 23.78 5.53 -1.06
C VAL A 264 24.00 4.37 -2.02
N ASN A 265 23.36 3.23 -1.77
CA ASN A 265 23.43 2.04 -2.61
C ASN A 265 22.32 2.01 -3.69
N SER A 266 21.47 3.01 -3.73
CA SER A 266 20.41 3.11 -4.73
C SER A 266 21.00 3.58 -6.06
N ARG A 267 20.45 3.08 -7.18
CA ARG A 267 20.78 3.59 -8.52
C ARG A 267 20.40 5.05 -8.73
N ALA A 268 19.45 5.55 -7.96
CA ALA A 268 19.05 6.96 -8.00
C ALA A 268 20.00 7.87 -7.22
N SER A 269 20.97 7.33 -6.45
CA SER A 269 21.99 8.13 -5.79
C SER A 269 22.87 8.86 -6.81
N SER A 270 23.24 10.09 -6.49
CA SER A 270 24.17 10.89 -7.32
C SER A 270 25.59 10.33 -7.32
N GLY A 271 25.91 9.40 -6.42
CA GLY A 271 27.27 8.89 -6.19
C GLY A 271 28.15 9.80 -5.33
N LEU A 272 27.67 10.99 -4.95
CA LEU A 272 28.43 11.96 -4.14
C LEU A 272 28.45 11.62 -2.65
N GLY A 273 27.63 10.66 -2.22
CA GLY A 273 27.41 10.33 -0.82
C GLY A 273 26.36 11.23 -0.15
N LYS A 274 25.66 10.64 0.82
CA LYS A 274 24.41 11.22 1.40
C LYS A 274 24.58 12.62 2.01
N TYR A 275 25.71 12.92 2.63
CA TYR A 275 25.95 14.24 3.23
C TYR A 275 26.14 15.32 2.17
N THR A 276 26.91 14.99 1.13
CA THR A 276 27.10 15.92 -0.01
C THR A 276 25.81 16.15 -0.75
N GLU A 277 24.96 15.11 -0.91
CA GLU A 277 23.63 15.25 -1.50
C GLU A 277 22.75 16.22 -0.68
N VAL A 278 22.77 16.13 0.65
CA VAL A 278 22.07 17.07 1.54
C VAL A 278 22.59 18.49 1.38
N ASP A 279 23.93 18.66 1.36
CA ASP A 279 24.55 19.98 1.18
C ASP A 279 24.18 20.61 -0.16
N GLU A 280 24.13 19.83 -1.25
CA GLU A 280 23.70 20.34 -2.57
C GLU A 280 22.19 20.72 -2.56
N ILE A 281 21.33 19.93 -1.93
CA ILE A 281 19.91 20.29 -1.78
C ILE A 281 19.77 21.57 -0.97
N ILE A 282 20.50 21.73 0.12
CA ILE A 282 20.52 22.95 0.95
C ILE A 282 20.94 24.16 0.11
N LYS A 283 21.99 24.05 -0.72
CA LYS A 283 22.43 25.12 -1.63
C LYS A 283 21.36 25.48 -2.68
N ILE A 284 20.63 24.49 -3.18
CA ILE A 284 19.51 24.69 -4.10
C ILE A 284 18.38 25.46 -3.42
N ILE A 285 18.05 25.17 -2.18
CA ILE A 285 17.05 25.89 -1.38
C ILE A 285 17.47 27.34 -1.17
N GLY A 286 18.73 27.57 -0.78
CA GLY A 286 19.24 28.93 -0.54
C GLY A 286 20.59 28.97 0.15
N LYS A 287 20.88 30.14 0.73
CA LYS A 287 22.12 30.41 1.48
C LYS A 287 21.90 30.09 2.95
N VAL A 288 22.73 29.21 3.53
CA VAL A 288 22.74 28.96 4.97
C VAL A 288 23.18 30.21 5.71
N GLU A 289 22.37 30.72 6.64
CA GLU A 289 22.72 31.79 7.57
C GLU A 289 23.34 31.20 8.84
N GLU A 290 22.69 30.18 9.40
CA GLU A 290 23.18 29.50 10.60
C GLU A 290 22.63 28.08 10.69
N ARG A 291 23.24 27.25 11.56
CA ARG A 291 22.67 26.01 12.08
C ARG A 291 22.50 26.16 13.59
N ASP A 292 21.25 26.23 14.04
CA ASP A 292 20.89 26.51 15.43
C ASP A 292 20.95 25.22 16.30
N TYR A 293 22.10 24.92 16.83
CA TYR A 293 22.31 23.76 17.70
C TYR A 293 21.61 23.92 19.07
N ASN A 294 21.32 25.14 19.50
CA ASN A 294 20.62 25.40 20.76
C ASN A 294 19.12 25.08 20.60
N ASN A 295 18.60 25.14 19.37
CA ASN A 295 17.21 24.88 19.06
C ASN A 295 17.05 23.74 18.03
N GLY A 296 17.54 22.55 18.39
CA GLY A 296 17.32 21.32 17.62
C GLY A 296 18.25 21.07 16.44
N GLY A 297 19.31 21.86 16.24
CA GLY A 297 20.23 21.69 15.11
C GLY A 297 19.61 21.99 13.74
N ILE A 298 18.62 22.86 13.71
CA ILE A 298 17.86 23.26 12.51
C ILE A 298 18.68 24.27 11.70
N TYR A 299 18.70 24.11 10.38
CA TYR A 299 19.30 25.10 9.47
C TYR A 299 18.35 26.25 9.22
N HIS A 300 18.86 27.46 9.33
CA HIS A 300 18.20 28.69 8.86
C HIS A 300 18.77 29.05 7.49
N ILE A 301 17.92 28.99 6.46
CA ILE A 301 18.32 29.14 5.07
C ILE A 301 17.59 30.31 4.43
N ARG A 302 18.34 31.29 3.90
CA ARG A 302 17.81 32.42 3.17
C ARG A 302 17.60 32.04 1.71
N THR A 303 16.35 32.02 1.27
CA THR A 303 16.00 31.80 -0.15
C THR A 303 16.34 33.03 -1.03
N LYS A 304 16.37 32.83 -2.35
CA LYS A 304 16.62 33.89 -3.32
C LYS A 304 15.60 35.02 -3.27
N ASP A 305 14.37 34.74 -2.88
CA ASP A 305 13.26 35.70 -2.70
C ASP A 305 13.23 36.34 -1.32
N GLY A 306 14.24 36.08 -0.46
CA GLY A 306 14.45 36.73 0.82
C GLY A 306 13.74 36.06 2.01
N ARG A 307 12.97 34.96 1.83
CA ARG A 307 12.37 34.21 2.94
C ARG A 307 13.44 33.49 3.74
N LEU A 308 13.23 33.40 5.07
CA LEU A 308 14.05 32.58 5.94
C LEU A 308 13.34 31.26 6.25
N LEU A 309 13.89 30.16 5.76
CA LEU A 309 13.35 28.81 5.94
C LEU A 309 14.08 28.04 7.02
N LYS A 310 13.34 27.23 7.76
CA LYS A 310 13.85 26.28 8.76
C LYS A 310 13.89 24.89 8.17
N VAL A 311 15.10 24.33 8.02
CA VAL A 311 15.31 23.03 7.39
C VAL A 311 15.90 22.04 8.38
N ALA A 312 15.23 20.89 8.54
CA ALA A 312 15.67 19.80 9.39
C ALA A 312 16.39 18.73 8.55
N ASP A 313 17.60 18.35 8.98
CA ASP A 313 18.38 17.27 8.38
C ASP A 313 18.30 16.00 9.25
N LEU A 314 17.58 14.97 8.76
CA LEU A 314 17.46 13.65 9.39
C LEU A 314 18.42 12.62 8.76
N VAL A 315 19.28 13.03 7.83
CA VAL A 315 20.26 12.15 7.17
C VAL A 315 21.52 11.97 8.01
N GLU A 316 21.76 12.90 8.93
CA GLU A 316 22.91 12.92 9.83
C GLU A 316 23.01 11.63 10.67
N ASP A 317 24.17 10.96 10.65
CA ASP A 317 24.42 9.75 11.44
C ASP A 317 25.00 10.04 12.82
N HIS A 318 25.54 11.24 13.04
CA HIS A 318 26.12 11.59 14.32
C HIS A 318 25.02 11.59 15.38
N ALA A 319 25.11 10.66 16.35
CA ALA A 319 24.02 10.34 17.27
C ALA A 319 23.50 11.55 18.04
N GLU A 320 24.39 12.43 18.50
CA GLU A 320 24.01 13.64 19.26
C GLU A 320 23.18 14.60 18.41
N THR A 321 23.68 14.94 17.21
CA THR A 321 22.98 15.86 16.30
C THR A 321 21.66 15.30 15.83
N ARG A 322 21.65 14.01 15.48
CA ARG A 322 20.43 13.31 15.06
C ARG A 322 19.38 13.30 16.17
N ASN A 323 19.78 13.02 17.41
CA ASN A 323 18.86 13.03 18.56
C ASN A 323 18.32 14.43 18.84
N LEU A 324 19.11 15.48 18.64
CA LEU A 324 18.67 16.87 18.74
C LEU A 324 17.57 17.19 17.73
N VAL A 325 17.81 16.87 16.45
CA VAL A 325 16.83 17.10 15.36
C VAL A 325 15.55 16.29 15.60
N GLN A 326 15.68 15.00 15.94
CA GLN A 326 14.51 14.16 16.23
C GLN A 326 13.74 14.68 17.44
N GLY A 327 14.44 15.05 18.53
CA GLY A 327 13.83 15.61 19.71
C GLY A 327 13.10 16.95 19.45
N TYR A 328 13.63 17.76 18.54
CA TYR A 328 12.98 18.98 18.10
C TYR A 328 11.70 18.67 17.31
N LEU A 329 11.76 17.81 16.29
CA LEU A 329 10.63 17.43 15.47
C LEU A 329 9.49 16.77 16.27
N GLN A 330 9.80 16.07 17.36
CA GLN A 330 8.79 15.50 18.25
C GLN A 330 8.06 16.55 19.11
N ARG A 331 8.62 17.76 19.24
CA ARG A 331 8.07 18.85 20.06
C ARG A 331 7.42 19.97 19.25
N ILE A 332 7.40 19.85 17.93
CA ILE A 332 6.77 20.84 17.02
C ILE A 332 5.30 21.02 17.41
N LYS A 333 4.87 22.26 17.58
CA LYS A 333 3.49 22.63 17.91
C LYS A 333 2.87 23.61 16.94
N LYS A 334 3.68 24.25 16.08
CA LYS A 334 3.24 25.30 15.16
C LYS A 334 3.68 24.96 13.73
N ARG A 335 2.91 25.46 12.78
CA ARG A 335 3.20 25.31 11.34
C ARG A 335 4.60 25.84 10.97
N ASP A 336 5.02 26.94 11.59
CA ASP A 336 6.25 27.65 11.24
C ASP A 336 7.48 27.21 12.05
N ASP A 337 7.37 26.12 12.79
CA ASP A 337 8.52 25.55 13.48
C ASP A 337 9.50 24.89 12.50
N VAL A 338 9.02 24.31 11.39
CA VAL A 338 9.83 23.72 10.31
C VAL A 338 9.18 23.97 8.95
N ASP A 339 9.98 24.16 7.91
CA ASP A 339 9.53 24.34 6.52
C ASP A 339 9.85 23.13 5.64
N ILE A 340 11.07 22.59 5.76
CA ILE A 340 11.52 21.44 4.96
C ILE A 340 12.21 20.43 5.86
N ILE A 341 11.96 19.16 5.61
CA ILE A 341 12.65 18.04 6.25
C ILE A 341 13.34 17.23 5.16
N ILE A 342 14.66 17.00 5.29
CA ILE A 342 15.43 16.12 4.40
C ILE A 342 15.69 14.82 5.15
N ALA A 343 15.33 13.68 4.54
CA ALA A 343 15.42 12.36 5.16
C ALA A 343 15.88 11.29 4.19
N LEU A 344 16.54 10.24 4.69
CA LEU A 344 16.86 9.05 3.91
C LEU A 344 15.62 8.16 3.81
N GLY A 345 15.40 7.59 2.63
CA GLY A 345 14.46 6.51 2.34
C GLY A 345 13.15 6.59 3.12
N THR A 346 12.89 5.61 3.94
CA THR A 346 11.91 5.69 5.00
C THR A 346 12.49 6.52 6.14
N ALA A 347 12.08 7.79 6.24
CA ALA A 347 12.32 8.51 7.48
C ALA A 347 11.70 7.65 8.58
N LYS A 348 12.58 7.07 9.42
CA LYS A 348 12.16 6.17 10.50
C LYS A 348 11.04 6.82 11.27
N GLU A 349 9.99 6.08 11.52
CA GLU A 349 8.84 6.48 12.29
C GLU A 349 9.29 7.14 13.59
N GLY A 350 8.62 8.16 14.05
CA GLY A 350 8.99 8.78 15.33
C GLY A 350 8.61 10.24 15.50
N PHE A 351 8.14 10.91 14.44
CA PHE A 351 7.57 12.25 14.55
C PHE A 351 6.26 12.37 13.76
N ASP A 352 5.38 13.24 14.25
CA ASP A 352 4.11 13.55 13.62
C ASP A 352 4.12 15.00 13.15
N TRP A 353 4.23 15.21 11.84
CA TRP A 353 4.23 16.54 11.23
C TRP A 353 2.99 16.73 10.35
N GLN A 354 1.90 17.13 10.96
CA GLN A 354 0.59 17.26 10.29
C GLN A 354 0.56 18.32 9.18
N TRP A 355 1.45 19.31 9.23
CA TRP A 355 1.50 20.43 8.28
C TRP A 355 2.21 20.08 6.97
N CYS A 356 2.78 18.92 6.82
CA CYS A 356 3.41 18.48 5.57
C CYS A 356 2.42 18.57 4.40
N GLU A 357 2.69 19.41 3.43
CA GLU A 357 1.88 19.61 2.23
C GLU A 357 2.41 18.81 1.05
N GLU A 358 3.73 18.60 0.97
CA GLU A 358 4.37 17.91 -0.14
C GLU A 358 5.38 16.86 0.34
N CYS A 359 5.33 15.67 -0.26
CA CYS A 359 6.36 14.66 -0.16
C CYS A 359 7.05 14.51 -1.51
N LEU A 360 8.32 14.91 -1.57
CA LEU A 360 9.20 14.72 -2.72
C LEU A 360 10.10 13.51 -2.49
N THR A 361 10.00 12.52 -3.36
CA THR A 361 10.72 11.25 -3.22
C THR A 361 11.59 11.01 -4.44
N ILE A 362 12.86 10.64 -4.22
CA ILE A 362 13.81 10.38 -5.29
C ILE A 362 14.05 8.88 -5.44
N GLY A 363 13.91 8.39 -6.68
CA GLY A 363 14.17 7.02 -7.06
C GLY A 363 13.01 6.06 -6.81
N VAL A 364 13.26 4.80 -7.14
CA VAL A 364 12.29 3.71 -6.97
C VAL A 364 12.33 3.21 -5.54
N ARG A 365 11.18 3.06 -4.93
CA ARG A 365 11.05 2.47 -3.58
C ARG A 365 10.92 0.96 -3.67
N GLY A 366 11.56 0.27 -2.74
CA GLY A 366 11.62 -1.20 -2.74
C GLY A 366 10.29 -1.85 -2.44
N SER A 367 9.38 -1.15 -1.76
CA SER A 367 8.08 -1.68 -1.40
C SER A 367 6.94 -0.68 -1.55
N LEU A 368 5.78 -1.19 -1.91
CA LEU A 368 4.54 -0.43 -1.97
C LEU A 368 4.15 0.13 -0.59
N THR A 369 4.41 -0.63 0.47
CA THR A 369 4.22 -0.21 1.86
C THR A 369 4.96 1.09 2.15
N GLU A 370 6.21 1.19 1.70
CA GLU A 370 7.02 2.41 1.86
C GLU A 370 6.39 3.61 1.15
N VAL A 371 5.92 3.43 -0.08
CA VAL A 371 5.23 4.49 -0.84
C VAL A 371 3.98 4.96 -0.10
N VAL A 372 3.16 4.04 0.38
CA VAL A 372 1.95 4.32 1.18
C VAL A 372 2.27 5.10 2.44
N GLN A 373 3.30 4.71 3.17
CA GLN A 373 3.73 5.39 4.40
C GLN A 373 4.22 6.82 4.12
N ILE A 374 4.95 7.03 3.02
CA ILE A 374 5.42 8.35 2.61
C ILE A 374 4.23 9.25 2.24
N ILE A 375 3.31 8.77 1.41
CA ILE A 375 2.09 9.51 1.04
C ILE A 375 1.26 9.81 2.30
N GLY A 376 1.15 8.86 3.23
CA GLY A 376 0.48 9.03 4.51
C GLY A 376 1.03 10.18 5.36
N ARG A 377 2.26 10.65 5.12
CA ARG A 377 2.84 11.80 5.84
C ARG A 377 2.30 13.14 5.33
N CYS A 378 2.10 13.28 4.02
CA CYS A 378 1.51 14.51 3.47
C CYS A 378 -0.03 14.50 3.45
N THR A 379 -0.69 13.37 3.67
CA THR A 379 -2.16 13.27 3.66
C THR A 379 -2.82 13.42 5.04
N ARG A 380 -2.15 13.98 6.04
CA ARG A 380 -2.76 14.27 7.34
C ARG A 380 -3.66 15.49 7.25
N ASP A 381 -4.81 15.43 7.93
CA ASP A 381 -5.74 16.55 7.99
C ASP A 381 -5.27 17.61 8.98
N CYS A 382 -5.20 18.85 8.54
CA CYS A 382 -4.93 19.96 9.43
C CYS A 382 -5.43 21.29 8.86
N GLU A 383 -5.79 22.21 9.74
CA GLU A 383 -6.24 23.55 9.36
C GLU A 383 -5.20 24.30 8.54
N GLY A 384 -5.66 24.96 7.46
CA GLY A 384 -4.81 25.71 6.53
C GLY A 384 -4.10 24.85 5.48
N LYS A 385 -4.45 23.56 5.37
CA LYS A 385 -3.91 22.65 4.36
C LYS A 385 -5.05 22.06 3.51
N GLU A 386 -5.15 22.52 2.27
CA GLU A 386 -6.20 22.06 1.35
C GLU A 386 -5.72 20.99 0.38
N THR A 387 -4.43 20.98 0.04
CA THR A 387 -3.85 20.05 -0.94
C THR A 387 -2.67 19.32 -0.35
N ALA A 388 -2.65 18.00 -0.54
CA ALA A 388 -1.50 17.15 -0.33
C ALA A 388 -0.92 16.77 -1.70
N LYS A 389 0.41 16.87 -1.87
CA LYS A 389 1.09 16.50 -3.10
C LYS A 389 2.20 15.50 -2.82
N PHE A 390 2.20 14.43 -3.60
CA PHE A 390 3.29 13.47 -3.63
C PHE A 390 3.94 13.51 -5.02
N VAL A 391 5.25 13.76 -5.07
CA VAL A 391 6.02 13.75 -6.31
C VAL A 391 7.11 12.69 -6.21
N ASN A 392 7.17 11.81 -7.19
CA ASN A 392 8.25 10.85 -7.31
C ASN A 392 9.16 11.22 -8.50
N MET A 393 10.40 11.56 -8.21
CA MET A 393 11.44 11.77 -9.21
C MET A 393 12.06 10.43 -9.61
N ILE A 394 11.97 10.06 -10.87
CA ILE A 394 12.42 8.77 -11.38
C ILE A 394 13.42 8.97 -12.52
N GLY A 395 14.63 8.42 -12.34
CA GLY A 395 15.64 8.37 -13.39
C GLY A 395 15.20 7.48 -14.54
N MET A 396 15.25 8.02 -15.77
CA MET A 396 14.93 7.26 -16.97
C MET A 396 16.01 6.22 -17.27
N PRO A 397 15.64 5.00 -17.72
CA PRO A 397 16.61 4.00 -18.14
C PRO A 397 17.49 4.49 -19.30
N ASP A 398 18.79 4.25 -19.22
CA ASP A 398 19.76 4.52 -20.28
C ASP A 398 20.30 3.21 -20.87
N ALA A 399 20.38 3.10 -22.20
CA ALA A 399 20.91 1.92 -22.89
C ALA A 399 22.36 1.60 -22.54
N ASN A 400 23.12 2.59 -22.08
CA ASN A 400 24.51 2.43 -21.67
C ASN A 400 24.70 1.92 -20.22
N GLN A 401 23.62 1.74 -19.48
CA GLN A 401 23.71 1.22 -18.11
C GLN A 401 24.09 -0.27 -18.11
N PRO A 402 24.96 -0.70 -17.17
CA PRO A 402 25.37 -2.11 -17.07
C PRO A 402 24.21 -3.09 -16.89
N ASP A 403 23.12 -2.64 -16.27
CA ASP A 403 21.95 -3.42 -15.90
C ASP A 403 20.64 -2.77 -16.38
N VAL A 404 20.55 -2.48 -17.69
CA VAL A 404 19.36 -1.87 -18.30
C VAL A 404 18.07 -2.62 -17.96
N LYS A 405 18.11 -3.96 -17.95
CA LYS A 405 16.93 -4.79 -17.59
C LYS A 405 16.39 -4.48 -16.22
N VAL A 406 17.26 -4.36 -15.22
CA VAL A 406 16.84 -4.06 -13.85
C VAL A 406 16.34 -2.61 -13.75
N ALA A 407 17.00 -1.66 -14.44
CA ALA A 407 16.56 -0.26 -14.49
C ALA A 407 15.15 -0.14 -15.10
N VAL A 408 14.87 -0.85 -16.18
CA VAL A 408 13.54 -0.88 -16.81
C VAL A 408 12.49 -1.51 -15.87
N ASN A 409 12.80 -2.63 -15.23
CA ASN A 409 11.89 -3.27 -14.29
C ASN A 409 11.58 -2.37 -13.09
N ASP A 410 12.58 -1.73 -12.51
CA ASP A 410 12.40 -0.81 -11.39
C ASP A 410 11.56 0.41 -11.79
N PHE A 411 11.80 0.94 -12.97
CA PHE A 411 11.02 2.04 -13.54
C PHE A 411 9.53 1.67 -13.70
N LEU A 412 9.25 0.49 -14.27
CA LEU A 412 7.89 -0.01 -14.43
C LEU A 412 7.22 -0.29 -13.10
N LYS A 413 7.95 -0.85 -12.11
CA LYS A 413 7.44 -1.06 -10.75
C LYS A 413 7.02 0.26 -10.07
N ALA A 414 7.82 1.31 -10.21
CA ALA A 414 7.49 2.61 -9.63
C ALA A 414 6.18 3.17 -10.18
N ILE A 415 6.01 3.11 -11.50
CA ILE A 415 4.78 3.56 -12.15
C ILE A 415 3.57 2.72 -11.71
N THR A 416 3.73 1.41 -11.65
CA THR A 416 2.68 0.50 -11.21
C THR A 416 2.24 0.77 -9.78
N ALA A 417 3.20 0.97 -8.88
CA ALA A 417 2.93 1.27 -7.47
C ALA A 417 2.08 2.55 -7.32
N SER A 418 2.36 3.55 -8.11
CA SER A 418 1.63 4.83 -8.01
C SER A 418 0.24 4.76 -8.62
N LEU A 419 0.05 3.98 -9.70
CA LEU A 419 -1.29 3.73 -10.24
C LEU A 419 -2.17 2.93 -9.28
N LEU A 420 -1.57 2.01 -8.53
CA LEU A 420 -2.29 1.34 -7.45
C LEU A 420 -2.73 2.32 -6.35
N MET A 421 -1.87 3.27 -6.00
CA MET A 421 -2.24 4.31 -5.03
C MET A 421 -3.42 5.16 -5.50
N GLU A 422 -3.49 5.49 -6.80
CA GLU A 422 -4.67 6.12 -7.38
C GLU A 422 -5.94 5.29 -7.10
N GLN A 423 -5.90 4.00 -7.39
CA GLN A 423 -7.06 3.13 -7.21
C GLN A 423 -7.48 2.98 -5.74
N VAL A 424 -6.52 2.85 -4.84
CA VAL A 424 -6.78 2.71 -3.40
C VAL A 424 -7.36 3.98 -2.78
N MET A 425 -7.02 5.14 -3.33
CA MET A 425 -7.48 6.45 -2.86
C MET A 425 -8.74 6.94 -3.57
N ALA A 426 -9.17 6.27 -4.66
CA ALA A 426 -10.41 6.57 -5.37
C ALA A 426 -11.63 5.91 -4.70
N PRO A 427 -12.84 6.46 -4.93
CA PRO A 427 -14.06 5.87 -4.42
C PRO A 427 -14.33 4.48 -5.00
N SER A 428 -14.89 3.60 -4.17
CA SER A 428 -15.26 2.25 -4.59
C SER A 428 -16.60 2.25 -5.35
N TRP A 429 -16.72 1.36 -6.32
CA TRP A 429 -17.94 1.09 -7.05
C TRP A 429 -18.62 -0.18 -6.54
N HIS A 430 -19.93 -0.23 -6.63
CA HIS A 430 -20.72 -1.43 -6.35
C HIS A 430 -21.17 -2.06 -7.66
N PHE A 431 -21.08 -3.38 -7.74
CA PHE A 431 -21.46 -4.11 -8.95
C PHE A 431 -22.59 -5.08 -8.64
N LYS A 432 -23.70 -4.94 -9.34
CA LYS A 432 -24.87 -5.82 -9.25
C LYS A 432 -24.98 -6.69 -10.49
N THR A 433 -25.54 -7.88 -10.33
CA THR A 433 -25.96 -8.71 -11.46
C THR A 433 -27.32 -8.21 -11.97
N VAL A 434 -27.69 -8.56 -13.20
CA VAL A 434 -29.02 -8.23 -13.74
C VAL A 434 -30.14 -8.80 -12.85
N LYS A 435 -29.93 -9.99 -12.28
CA LYS A 435 -30.89 -10.66 -11.39
C LYS A 435 -31.06 -9.97 -10.03
N ASP A 436 -29.99 -9.32 -9.52
CA ASP A 436 -30.06 -8.61 -8.24
C ASP A 436 -30.96 -7.36 -8.35
N VAL A 437 -31.05 -6.77 -9.53
CA VAL A 437 -31.93 -5.61 -9.79
C VAL A 437 -33.39 -6.05 -9.84
N ASP A 438 -33.67 -7.18 -10.45
CA ASP A 438 -35.06 -7.71 -10.58
C ASP A 438 -35.63 -8.16 -9.22
N SER A 439 -34.79 -8.48 -8.25
CA SER A 439 -35.19 -8.93 -6.91
C SER A 439 -35.31 -7.80 -5.87
N ASP A 440 -34.77 -6.62 -6.15
CA ASP A 440 -34.66 -5.49 -5.21
C ASP A 440 -35.67 -4.37 -5.60
N GLU A 441 -36.95 -4.73 -5.83
CA GLU A 441 -38.03 -3.78 -6.10
C GLU A 441 -38.18 -2.80 -4.93
N GLY A 442 -37.50 -1.64 -5.00
CA GLY A 442 -37.71 -0.52 -4.07
C GLY A 442 -36.50 0.07 -3.38
N SER A 443 -35.30 -0.49 -3.50
CA SER A 443 -34.11 0.17 -3.00
C SER A 443 -33.49 1.04 -4.10
N PRO A 444 -33.33 2.37 -3.89
CA PRO A 444 -32.66 3.21 -4.88
C PRO A 444 -31.23 2.66 -5.11
N LEU A 445 -30.85 2.52 -6.37
CA LEU A 445 -29.48 2.21 -6.73
C LEU A 445 -28.59 3.33 -6.15
N ASN A 446 -27.66 2.97 -5.28
CA ASN A 446 -26.69 3.93 -4.79
C ASN A 446 -25.97 4.59 -5.98
N ALA A 447 -25.64 5.87 -5.87
CA ALA A 447 -25.08 6.69 -6.95
C ALA A 447 -23.90 6.04 -7.71
N ARG A 448 -23.17 5.09 -7.07
CA ARG A 448 -22.00 4.38 -7.65
C ARG A 448 -22.26 2.89 -7.84
N THR A 449 -23.45 2.52 -8.26
CA THR A 449 -23.78 1.12 -8.56
C THR A 449 -23.88 0.90 -10.07
N LEU A 450 -23.18 -0.11 -10.58
CA LEU A 450 -23.22 -0.53 -11.97
C LEU A 450 -23.81 -1.93 -12.09
N VAL A 451 -24.71 -2.11 -13.08
CA VAL A 451 -25.27 -3.42 -13.43
C VAL A 451 -24.45 -4.01 -14.57
N ILE A 452 -23.96 -5.22 -14.38
CA ILE A 452 -23.00 -5.84 -15.31
C ILE A 452 -23.60 -7.14 -15.87
N GLU A 453 -23.68 -7.22 -17.19
CA GLU A 453 -24.13 -8.43 -17.87
C GLU A 453 -23.07 -9.55 -17.75
N GLY A 454 -23.53 -10.76 -17.40
CA GLY A 454 -22.67 -11.94 -17.25
C GLY A 454 -21.88 -11.99 -15.93
N LEU A 455 -22.09 -11.04 -15.01
CA LEU A 455 -21.48 -11.06 -13.70
C LEU A 455 -22.04 -12.21 -12.86
N LYS A 456 -21.15 -13.01 -12.25
CA LYS A 456 -21.56 -14.06 -11.33
C LYS A 456 -21.95 -13.47 -9.97
N PRO A 457 -23.03 -13.94 -9.31
CA PRO A 457 -23.30 -13.57 -7.92
C PRO A 457 -22.21 -14.11 -7.00
N LEU A 458 -22.00 -13.48 -5.85
CA LEU A 458 -21.10 -14.00 -4.81
C LEU A 458 -21.80 -15.14 -4.07
N SER A 459 -21.25 -16.34 -4.18
CA SER A 459 -21.91 -17.59 -3.72
C SER A 459 -21.67 -17.90 -2.25
N SER A 460 -20.58 -17.40 -1.64
CA SER A 460 -20.21 -17.71 -0.26
C SER A 460 -19.89 -16.45 0.56
N GLU A 461 -20.00 -16.57 1.87
CA GLU A 461 -19.56 -15.50 2.79
C GLU A 461 -18.07 -15.20 2.64
N LYS A 462 -17.26 -16.17 2.21
CA LYS A 462 -15.83 -16.00 1.97
C LYS A 462 -15.59 -15.11 0.74
N THR A 463 -16.29 -15.34 -0.37
CA THR A 463 -16.16 -14.49 -1.57
C THR A 463 -16.67 -13.08 -1.31
N LYS A 464 -17.75 -12.90 -0.52
CA LYS A 464 -18.23 -11.59 -0.08
C LYS A 464 -17.16 -10.87 0.74
N MET A 465 -16.60 -11.52 1.76
CA MET A 465 -15.56 -10.95 2.61
C MET A 465 -14.32 -10.55 1.80
N ILE A 466 -13.89 -11.36 0.82
CA ILE A 466 -12.76 -11.04 -0.05
C ILE A 466 -13.05 -9.76 -0.86
N VAL A 467 -14.24 -9.67 -1.44
CA VAL A 467 -14.63 -8.53 -2.29
C VAL A 467 -14.83 -7.26 -1.47
N GLU A 468 -15.43 -7.34 -0.29
CA GLU A 468 -15.75 -6.18 0.54
C GLU A 468 -14.56 -5.68 1.36
N GLU A 469 -13.73 -6.59 1.89
CA GLU A 469 -12.69 -6.24 2.88
C GLU A 469 -11.26 -6.51 2.42
N GLN A 470 -11.02 -7.29 1.35
CA GLN A 470 -9.67 -7.72 0.96
C GLN A 470 -9.32 -7.44 -0.51
N LEU A 471 -10.19 -6.77 -1.27
CA LEU A 471 -9.98 -6.58 -2.70
C LEU A 471 -8.74 -5.75 -3.01
N ASP A 472 -8.47 -4.69 -2.24
CA ASP A 472 -7.28 -3.85 -2.42
C ASP A 472 -5.98 -4.61 -2.07
N ASP A 473 -6.03 -5.50 -1.08
CA ASP A 473 -4.94 -6.41 -0.73
C ASP A 473 -4.61 -7.41 -1.87
N LEU A 474 -5.67 -7.91 -2.52
CA LEU A 474 -5.54 -8.80 -3.66
C LEU A 474 -4.96 -8.05 -4.88
N LYS A 475 -5.41 -6.83 -5.16
CA LYS A 475 -4.83 -5.97 -6.20
C LYS A 475 -3.34 -5.75 -5.99
N ALA A 476 -2.94 -5.47 -4.75
CA ALA A 476 -1.54 -5.29 -4.42
C ALA A 476 -0.72 -6.55 -4.65
N SER A 477 -1.25 -7.72 -4.30
CA SER A 477 -0.58 -9.00 -4.56
C SER A 477 -0.40 -9.25 -6.07
N ILE A 478 -1.42 -8.92 -6.87
CA ILE A 478 -1.36 -9.04 -8.33
C ILE A 478 -0.32 -8.10 -8.93
N LEU A 479 -0.28 -6.84 -8.50
CA LEU A 479 0.65 -5.85 -9.05
C LEU A 479 2.12 -6.09 -8.64
N GLN A 480 2.36 -6.90 -7.63
CA GLN A 480 3.70 -7.34 -7.22
C GLN A 480 4.17 -8.59 -7.99
N ASP A 481 3.26 -9.31 -8.67
CA ASP A 481 3.64 -10.45 -9.49
C ASP A 481 4.46 -9.97 -10.71
N GLU A 482 5.63 -10.58 -10.93
CA GLU A 482 6.53 -10.21 -12.01
C GLU A 482 5.89 -10.35 -13.40
N LEU A 483 4.92 -11.25 -13.55
CA LEU A 483 4.17 -11.43 -14.79
C LEU A 483 3.30 -10.23 -15.12
N VAL A 484 2.72 -9.62 -14.11
CA VAL A 484 1.90 -8.43 -14.28
C VAL A 484 2.75 -7.23 -14.68
N VAL A 485 3.93 -7.07 -14.09
CA VAL A 485 4.91 -6.03 -14.51
C VAL A 485 5.28 -6.19 -15.98
N LYS A 486 5.50 -7.44 -16.46
CA LYS A 486 5.72 -7.73 -17.88
C LYS A 486 4.49 -7.44 -18.75
N ALA A 487 3.29 -7.69 -18.24
CA ALA A 487 2.04 -7.42 -18.94
C ALA A 487 1.75 -5.92 -19.14
N ILE A 488 2.20 -5.07 -18.21
CA ILE A 488 2.07 -3.61 -18.28
C ILE A 488 2.81 -3.02 -19.49
N SER A 489 3.91 -3.62 -19.91
CA SER A 489 4.68 -3.18 -21.07
C SER A 489 4.00 -3.44 -22.44
N GLY A 490 2.78 -4.01 -22.43
CA GLY A 490 2.03 -4.32 -23.66
C GLY A 490 2.48 -5.57 -24.38
N SER A 491 3.34 -6.40 -23.78
CA SER A 491 3.88 -7.61 -24.41
C SER A 491 2.99 -8.85 -24.26
N THR A 492 1.98 -8.80 -23.39
CA THR A 492 1.06 -9.92 -23.10
C THR A 492 -0.38 -9.54 -23.44
N THR A 493 -1.17 -10.49 -23.93
CA THR A 493 -2.58 -10.22 -24.28
C THR A 493 -3.44 -9.99 -23.04
N ALA A 494 -4.47 -9.18 -23.17
CA ALA A 494 -5.43 -8.93 -22.09
C ALA A 494 -6.01 -10.23 -21.54
N GLU A 495 -6.38 -11.16 -22.41
CA GLU A 495 -6.93 -12.47 -22.01
C GLU A 495 -5.97 -13.33 -21.21
N THR A 496 -4.67 -13.34 -21.54
CA THR A 496 -3.66 -14.07 -20.75
C THR A 496 -3.56 -13.48 -19.34
N ILE A 497 -3.60 -12.15 -19.24
CA ILE A 497 -3.59 -11.47 -17.93
C ILE A 497 -4.85 -11.81 -17.14
N THR A 498 -6.01 -11.61 -17.75
CA THR A 498 -7.30 -11.69 -17.04
C THR A 498 -7.72 -13.12 -16.73
N LYS A 499 -7.47 -14.07 -17.64
CA LYS A 499 -7.94 -15.48 -17.53
C LYS A 499 -6.89 -16.46 -17.03
N THR A 500 -5.60 -16.07 -16.97
CA THR A 500 -4.54 -17.00 -16.55
C THR A 500 -3.78 -16.44 -15.33
N PHE A 501 -3.25 -15.22 -15.40
CA PHE A 501 -2.38 -14.71 -14.34
C PHE A 501 -3.16 -14.28 -13.10
N ILE A 502 -4.22 -13.53 -13.28
CA ILE A 502 -5.06 -13.09 -12.14
C ILE A 502 -5.65 -14.28 -11.37
N PRO A 503 -6.28 -15.30 -12.01
CA PRO A 503 -6.75 -16.47 -11.30
C PRO A 503 -5.65 -17.25 -10.56
N LYS A 504 -4.41 -17.29 -11.12
CA LYS A 504 -3.27 -17.90 -10.42
C LYS A 504 -3.02 -17.22 -9.08
N VAL A 505 -2.88 -15.91 -9.08
CA VAL A 505 -2.61 -15.13 -7.84
C VAL A 505 -3.75 -15.29 -6.83
N ILE A 506 -5.01 -15.32 -7.31
CA ILE A 506 -6.18 -15.55 -6.44
C ILE A 506 -6.08 -16.92 -5.75
N ARG A 507 -5.76 -17.99 -6.49
CA ARG A 507 -5.60 -19.35 -5.93
C ARG A 507 -4.43 -19.44 -4.95
N GLU A 508 -3.33 -18.80 -5.24
CA GLU A 508 -2.16 -18.78 -4.35
C GLU A 508 -2.48 -18.08 -3.02
N LYS A 509 -3.25 -16.99 -3.10
CA LYS A 509 -3.65 -16.23 -1.90
C LYS A 509 -4.80 -16.89 -1.14
N TYR A 510 -5.73 -17.52 -1.84
CA TYR A 510 -6.93 -18.16 -1.27
C TYR A 510 -7.07 -19.61 -1.78
N PRO A 511 -6.24 -20.54 -1.29
CA PRO A 511 -6.16 -21.91 -1.81
C PRO A 511 -7.43 -22.74 -1.61
N ASP A 512 -8.31 -22.33 -0.70
CA ASP A 512 -9.55 -23.07 -0.38
C ASP A 512 -10.74 -22.65 -1.24
N LEU A 513 -10.58 -21.70 -2.17
CA LEU A 513 -11.66 -21.32 -3.09
C LEU A 513 -11.85 -22.39 -4.16
N SER A 514 -13.10 -22.70 -4.48
CA SER A 514 -13.45 -23.45 -5.68
C SER A 514 -13.18 -22.65 -6.96
N GLU A 515 -13.12 -23.32 -8.11
CA GLU A 515 -12.91 -22.63 -9.39
C GLU A 515 -14.02 -21.59 -9.71
N ASP A 516 -15.26 -21.87 -9.32
CA ASP A 516 -16.35 -20.92 -9.46
C ASP A 516 -16.19 -19.69 -8.57
N GLU A 517 -15.76 -19.87 -7.33
CA GLU A 517 -15.48 -18.77 -6.39
C GLU A 517 -14.25 -17.94 -6.83
N VAL A 518 -13.22 -18.58 -7.38
CA VAL A 518 -12.09 -17.87 -8.00
C VAL A 518 -12.58 -16.97 -9.13
N GLU A 519 -13.50 -17.45 -9.96
CA GLU A 519 -14.07 -16.69 -11.06
C GLU A 519 -14.95 -15.52 -10.57
N GLU A 520 -15.72 -15.70 -9.51
CA GLU A 520 -16.53 -14.65 -8.87
C GLU A 520 -15.64 -13.50 -8.37
N VAL A 521 -14.55 -13.83 -7.66
CA VAL A 521 -13.58 -12.85 -7.16
C VAL A 521 -12.83 -12.18 -8.30
N ARG A 522 -12.42 -12.94 -9.32
CA ARG A 522 -11.73 -12.41 -10.50
C ARG A 522 -12.55 -11.35 -11.23
N GLN A 523 -13.83 -11.64 -11.46
CA GLN A 523 -14.72 -10.71 -12.15
C GLN A 523 -14.88 -9.39 -11.39
N ARG A 524 -15.08 -9.45 -10.08
CA ARG A 524 -15.18 -8.25 -9.21
C ARG A 524 -13.90 -7.45 -9.18
N LEU A 525 -12.75 -8.13 -9.08
CA LEU A 525 -11.44 -7.49 -9.11
C LEU A 525 -11.19 -6.72 -10.41
N LEU A 526 -11.49 -7.34 -11.56
CA LEU A 526 -11.31 -6.71 -12.87
C LEU A 526 -12.21 -5.50 -13.03
N LEU A 527 -13.48 -5.62 -12.67
CA LEU A 527 -14.42 -4.52 -12.71
C LEU A 527 -13.94 -3.36 -11.84
N ASP A 528 -13.59 -3.62 -10.59
CA ASP A 528 -13.14 -2.58 -9.68
C ASP A 528 -11.83 -1.93 -10.17
N THR A 529 -10.90 -2.70 -10.72
CA THR A 529 -9.64 -2.18 -11.27
C THR A 529 -9.85 -1.29 -12.49
N LEU A 530 -10.70 -1.69 -13.41
CA LEU A 530 -10.96 -0.94 -14.64
C LEU A 530 -11.85 0.27 -14.41
N VAL A 531 -12.89 0.13 -13.59
CA VAL A 531 -13.89 1.19 -13.36
C VAL A 531 -13.34 2.28 -12.45
N LYS A 532 -12.59 1.96 -11.39
CA LYS A 532 -11.95 2.96 -10.52
C LYS A 532 -10.98 3.87 -11.28
N GLY A 533 -10.26 3.31 -12.26
CA GLY A 533 -9.39 4.09 -13.15
C GLY A 533 -10.14 4.78 -14.29
N GLY A 534 -11.45 4.58 -14.42
CA GLY A 534 -12.29 5.12 -15.49
C GLY A 534 -12.96 6.43 -15.09
N GLU A 535 -12.96 7.42 -15.98
CA GLU A 535 -13.71 8.66 -15.84
C GLU A 535 -15.08 8.46 -16.49
N VAL A 536 -16.16 8.74 -15.74
CA VAL A 536 -17.52 8.72 -16.28
C VAL A 536 -17.90 10.10 -16.76
N VAL A 537 -18.37 10.19 -17.99
CA VAL A 537 -18.73 11.44 -18.64
C VAL A 537 -20.13 11.36 -19.25
N ASP A 538 -20.75 12.52 -19.45
CA ASP A 538 -21.96 12.64 -20.23
C ASP A 538 -21.69 12.48 -21.74
N ASP A 539 -22.75 12.55 -22.54
CA ASP A 539 -22.68 12.48 -24.01
C ASP A 539 -21.92 13.66 -24.66
N LYS A 540 -21.66 14.72 -23.89
CA LYS A 540 -20.86 15.90 -24.29
C LYS A 540 -19.40 15.81 -23.84
N GLY A 541 -19.04 14.76 -23.06
CA GLY A 541 -17.68 14.57 -22.54
C GLY A 541 -17.39 15.30 -21.23
N ASN A 542 -18.40 15.83 -20.53
CA ASN A 542 -18.22 16.44 -19.22
C ASN A 542 -18.22 15.38 -18.12
N PRO A 543 -17.30 15.48 -17.13
CA PRO A 543 -17.28 14.56 -15.98
C PRO A 543 -18.63 14.60 -15.22
N ILE A 544 -19.14 13.43 -14.88
CA ILE A 544 -20.35 13.27 -14.05
C ILE A 544 -19.91 13.06 -12.60
N ASP A 545 -20.37 13.95 -11.71
CA ASP A 545 -20.17 13.78 -10.27
C ASP A 545 -21.32 12.94 -9.69
N PHE A 546 -21.04 11.67 -9.43
CA PHE A 546 -22.03 10.74 -8.87
C PHE A 546 -22.41 11.05 -7.41
N ASP A 547 -21.56 11.76 -6.68
CA ASP A 547 -21.82 12.07 -5.27
C ASP A 547 -22.73 13.30 -5.13
N ALA A 548 -22.70 14.22 -6.10
CA ALA A 548 -23.58 15.37 -6.12
C ALA A 548 -25.05 15.02 -6.52
N SER A 549 -25.24 13.93 -7.27
CA SER A 549 -26.56 13.53 -7.77
C SER A 549 -27.41 12.74 -6.76
N ALA A 550 -26.85 12.34 -5.62
CA ALA A 550 -27.58 11.58 -4.59
C ALA A 550 -28.68 12.41 -3.87
N ASN A 551 -28.70 13.73 -4.04
CA ASN A 551 -29.67 14.63 -3.39
C ASN A 551 -30.77 15.18 -4.32
N ASP A 552 -30.72 14.89 -5.62
CA ASP A 552 -31.71 15.37 -6.59
C ASP A 552 -32.54 14.19 -7.14
N GLU A 553 -33.71 13.97 -6.57
CA GLU A 553 -34.73 13.03 -7.08
C GLU A 553 -35.30 13.40 -8.49
N GLU A 554 -34.76 14.41 -9.16
CA GLU A 554 -35.32 14.98 -10.37
C GLU A 554 -34.44 15.01 -11.61
N LYS A 555 -33.41 14.16 -11.74
CA LYS A 555 -32.69 14.03 -13.02
C LYS A 555 -32.43 12.60 -13.45
N GLU A 556 -33.47 11.83 -13.71
CA GLU A 556 -33.47 10.83 -14.77
C GLU A 556 -33.24 11.53 -16.12
N SER A 557 -32.05 12.05 -16.36
CA SER A 557 -31.68 12.38 -17.73
C SER A 557 -31.36 11.07 -18.44
N GLU A 558 -32.21 10.68 -19.41
CA GLU A 558 -32.01 9.61 -20.41
C GLU A 558 -30.74 9.84 -21.28
N GLY A 559 -29.74 10.55 -20.79
CA GLY A 559 -28.49 10.75 -21.49
C GLY A 559 -27.60 9.50 -21.42
N ASN A 560 -26.97 9.14 -22.54
CA ASN A 560 -25.94 8.10 -22.60
C ASN A 560 -24.80 8.47 -21.67
N ARG A 561 -24.64 7.68 -20.60
CA ARG A 561 -23.48 7.79 -19.68
C ARG A 561 -22.35 6.94 -20.25
N LEU A 562 -21.22 7.56 -20.50
CA LEU A 562 -20.05 6.90 -21.06
C LEU A 562 -18.97 6.77 -19.99
N ILE A 563 -18.37 5.60 -19.88
CA ILE A 563 -17.20 5.37 -19.06
C ILE A 563 -15.97 5.18 -19.97
N LYS A 564 -14.88 5.86 -19.63
CA LYS A 564 -13.61 5.65 -20.28
C LYS A 564 -12.86 4.51 -19.60
N LEU A 565 -12.83 3.35 -20.23
CA LEU A 565 -12.04 2.21 -19.78
C LEU A 565 -10.82 2.05 -20.69
N ALA A 566 -9.63 2.23 -20.14
CA ALA A 566 -8.40 2.38 -20.93
C ALA A 566 -8.57 3.48 -22.00
N ASN A 567 -8.39 3.15 -23.27
CA ASN A 567 -8.55 4.09 -24.39
C ASN A 567 -9.92 4.01 -25.11
N ARG A 568 -10.90 3.34 -24.50
CA ARG A 568 -12.26 3.12 -25.09
C ARG A 568 -13.31 3.87 -24.30
N MET A 569 -14.19 4.58 -25.01
CA MET A 569 -15.42 5.13 -24.44
C MET A 569 -16.52 4.09 -24.58
N ILE A 570 -17.10 3.66 -23.49
CA ILE A 570 -18.07 2.57 -23.42
C ILE A 570 -19.33 3.09 -22.74
N ASN A 571 -20.50 2.81 -23.33
CA ASN A 571 -21.75 3.10 -22.66
C ASN A 571 -21.90 2.19 -21.43
N ILE A 572 -22.21 2.79 -20.28
CA ILE A 572 -22.34 2.06 -19.00
C ILE A 572 -23.35 0.91 -19.13
N ASN A 573 -24.42 1.09 -19.89
CA ASN A 573 -25.44 0.07 -20.11
C ASN A 573 -24.98 -1.11 -21.01
N GLN A 574 -23.79 -1.02 -21.62
CA GLN A 574 -23.20 -2.06 -22.46
C GLN A 574 -22.05 -2.80 -21.77
N LEU A 575 -21.83 -2.54 -20.48
CA LEU A 575 -20.78 -3.21 -19.72
C LEU A 575 -21.14 -4.69 -19.52
N SER A 576 -20.27 -5.56 -19.97
CA SER A 576 -20.36 -7.01 -19.81
C SER A 576 -19.02 -7.62 -19.43
N ILE A 577 -19.04 -8.78 -18.80
CA ILE A 577 -17.82 -9.50 -18.42
C ILE A 577 -16.96 -9.84 -19.65
N ASN A 578 -17.56 -10.20 -20.76
CA ASN A 578 -16.83 -10.49 -21.99
C ASN A 578 -16.06 -9.26 -22.51
N LEU A 579 -16.67 -8.08 -22.41
CA LEU A 579 -16.00 -6.82 -22.76
C LEU A 579 -14.85 -6.52 -21.81
N ILE A 580 -15.08 -6.63 -20.51
CA ILE A 580 -14.09 -6.41 -19.45
C ILE A 580 -12.88 -7.34 -19.64
N ASP A 581 -13.08 -8.62 -19.92
CA ASP A 581 -12.03 -9.60 -20.16
C ASP A 581 -11.14 -9.26 -21.38
N SER A 582 -11.66 -8.49 -22.33
CA SER A 582 -10.93 -8.05 -23.52
C SER A 582 -10.04 -6.82 -23.29
N ILE A 583 -10.14 -6.18 -22.12
CA ILE A 583 -9.38 -4.96 -21.79
C ILE A 583 -8.22 -5.32 -20.88
N ASN A 584 -7.02 -4.84 -21.23
CA ASN A 584 -5.88 -4.95 -20.33
C ASN A 584 -6.08 -4.01 -19.12
N PRO A 585 -6.24 -4.53 -17.89
CA PRO A 585 -6.48 -3.70 -16.71
C PRO A 585 -5.31 -2.76 -16.38
N PHE A 586 -4.13 -3.00 -16.95
CA PHE A 586 -2.91 -2.21 -16.73
C PHE A 586 -2.56 -1.29 -17.91
N GLN A 587 -3.44 -1.16 -18.90
CA GLN A 587 -3.22 -0.32 -20.09
C GLN A 587 -2.91 1.14 -19.74
N ARG A 588 -3.49 1.66 -18.65
CA ARG A 588 -3.24 3.03 -18.18
C ARG A 588 -1.78 3.26 -17.77
N ALA A 589 -1.11 2.26 -17.20
CA ALA A 589 0.32 2.35 -16.90
C ALA A 589 1.14 2.60 -18.16
N TYR A 590 0.83 1.90 -19.24
CA TYR A 590 1.48 2.11 -20.53
C TYR A 590 1.18 3.48 -21.14
N GLU A 591 -0.03 3.98 -21.00
CA GLU A 591 -0.40 5.32 -21.48
C GLU A 591 0.35 6.44 -20.77
N VAL A 592 0.53 6.30 -19.44
CA VAL A 592 1.34 7.23 -18.64
C VAL A 592 2.79 7.23 -19.15
N LEU A 593 3.36 6.04 -19.36
CA LEU A 593 4.70 5.88 -19.93
C LEU A 593 4.83 6.59 -21.29
N SER A 594 3.95 6.25 -22.21
CA SER A 594 4.04 6.74 -23.60
C SER A 594 3.86 8.27 -23.74
N LYS A 595 3.21 8.91 -22.77
CA LYS A 595 3.01 10.37 -22.76
C LYS A 595 4.15 11.14 -22.13
N ASN A 596 4.79 10.59 -21.12
CA ASN A 596 5.73 11.32 -20.25
C ASN A 596 7.19 10.92 -20.47
N VAL A 597 7.45 9.84 -21.21
CA VAL A 597 8.80 9.37 -21.50
C VAL A 597 9.19 9.70 -22.93
N ASP A 598 10.44 10.13 -23.15
CA ASP A 598 10.94 10.42 -24.49
C ASP A 598 11.00 9.17 -25.36
N LYS A 599 11.05 9.40 -26.69
CA LYS A 599 11.01 8.30 -27.67
C LYS A 599 12.17 7.31 -27.56
N GLN A 600 13.34 7.78 -27.11
CA GLN A 600 14.52 6.94 -26.98
C GLN A 600 14.38 6.01 -25.79
N THR A 601 13.98 6.52 -24.65
CA THR A 601 13.71 5.75 -23.43
C THR A 601 12.56 4.78 -23.65
N LEU A 602 11.47 5.21 -24.30
CA LEU A 602 10.36 4.31 -24.63
C LEU A 602 10.83 3.14 -25.51
N LYS A 603 11.72 3.39 -26.48
CA LYS A 603 12.32 2.33 -27.30
C LYS A 603 13.18 1.38 -26.46
N ILE A 604 14.01 1.89 -25.56
CA ILE A 604 14.81 1.06 -24.63
C ILE A 604 13.91 0.15 -23.82
N ILE A 605 12.83 0.69 -23.28
CA ILE A 605 11.83 -0.11 -22.52
C ILE A 605 11.25 -1.20 -23.41
N GLN A 606 10.79 -0.87 -24.62
CA GLN A 606 10.19 -1.81 -25.56
C GLN A 606 11.17 -2.91 -25.98
N ASP A 607 12.40 -2.54 -26.33
CA ASP A 607 13.44 -3.49 -26.76
C ASP A 607 13.82 -4.44 -25.61
N THR A 608 14.04 -3.88 -24.38
CA THR A 608 14.34 -4.68 -23.19
C THR A 608 13.21 -5.64 -22.84
N MET A 609 11.97 -5.20 -22.95
CA MET A 609 10.80 -6.04 -22.67
C MET A 609 10.59 -7.09 -23.77
N ALA A 610 10.91 -6.76 -25.03
CA ALA A 610 10.88 -7.74 -26.13
C ALA A 610 11.93 -8.84 -25.91
N GLU A 611 13.13 -8.50 -25.44
CA GLU A 611 14.16 -9.48 -25.07
C GLU A 611 13.72 -10.36 -23.89
N GLN A 612 13.08 -9.78 -22.88
CA GLN A 612 12.54 -10.52 -21.73
C GLN A 612 11.32 -11.38 -22.06
N LYS A 613 10.69 -11.15 -23.20
CA LYS A 613 9.49 -11.87 -23.64
C LYS A 613 9.70 -13.38 -23.76
N PHE A 614 10.93 -13.79 -24.07
CA PHE A 614 11.31 -15.20 -24.17
C PHE A 614 11.93 -15.74 -22.87
N ASP A 615 12.10 -14.88 -21.85
CA ASP A 615 12.68 -15.22 -20.55
C ASP A 615 11.57 -15.47 -19.51
N MET A 616 10.69 -16.41 -19.83
CA MET A 616 9.62 -16.85 -18.94
C MET A 616 10.12 -17.89 -17.94
N THR A 617 9.59 -17.89 -16.70
CA THR A 617 9.89 -18.95 -15.72
C THR A 617 9.34 -20.30 -16.17
N ILE A 618 9.80 -21.39 -15.55
CA ILE A 618 9.30 -22.73 -15.83
C ILE A 618 7.81 -22.84 -15.51
N GLU A 619 7.38 -22.22 -14.42
CA GLU A 619 5.98 -22.21 -13.99
C GLU A 619 5.09 -21.48 -15.00
N GLN A 620 5.55 -20.35 -15.51
CA GLN A 620 4.90 -19.58 -16.57
C GLN A 620 4.74 -20.42 -17.84
N ALA A 621 5.84 -21.06 -18.27
CA ALA A 621 5.81 -21.94 -19.42
C ALA A 621 4.84 -23.13 -19.21
N MET A 622 4.80 -23.69 -17.99
CA MET A 622 3.88 -24.79 -17.67
C MET A 622 2.41 -24.35 -17.67
N MET A 623 2.10 -23.16 -17.19
CA MET A 623 0.74 -22.63 -17.22
C MET A 623 0.25 -22.39 -18.65
N LEU A 624 1.05 -21.69 -19.45
CA LEU A 624 0.74 -21.46 -20.85
C LEU A 624 0.59 -22.77 -21.61
N PHE A 625 1.43 -23.76 -21.31
CA PHE A 625 1.37 -25.06 -21.96
C PHE A 625 0.15 -25.90 -21.54
N LYS A 626 -0.24 -25.90 -20.28
CA LYS A 626 -1.37 -26.70 -19.77
C LYS A 626 -2.73 -26.19 -20.23
N GLY A 627 -2.89 -24.89 -20.40
CA GLY A 627 -4.13 -24.21 -20.79
C GLY A 627 -4.07 -23.70 -22.25
N PRO A 628 -3.63 -22.45 -22.47
CA PRO A 628 -3.73 -21.76 -23.76
C PRO A 628 -3.08 -22.48 -24.92
N TYR A 629 -1.90 -23.11 -24.72
CA TYR A 629 -1.22 -23.86 -25.75
C TYR A 629 -2.04 -25.06 -26.24
N LYS A 630 -2.56 -25.86 -25.31
CA LYS A 630 -3.36 -27.05 -25.66
C LYS A 630 -4.66 -26.65 -26.35
N GLN A 631 -5.28 -25.57 -25.92
CA GLN A 631 -6.47 -25.03 -26.55
C GLN A 631 -6.17 -24.59 -27.98
N TRP A 632 -5.11 -23.81 -28.17
CA TRP A 632 -4.71 -23.34 -29.50
C TRP A 632 -4.42 -24.51 -30.47
N VAL A 633 -3.69 -25.53 -30.00
CA VAL A 633 -3.39 -26.71 -30.79
C VAL A 633 -4.67 -27.48 -31.17
N ALA A 634 -5.64 -27.55 -30.26
CA ALA A 634 -6.94 -28.18 -30.54
C ALA A 634 -7.77 -27.39 -31.56
N GLU A 635 -7.70 -26.08 -31.54
CA GLU A 635 -8.41 -25.18 -32.47
C GLU A 635 -7.76 -25.12 -33.84
N HIS A 636 -6.50 -25.59 -33.98
CA HIS A 636 -5.70 -25.56 -35.24
C HIS A 636 -5.25 -26.95 -35.68
N ASP A 637 -6.12 -27.95 -35.57
CA ASP A 637 -5.93 -29.31 -36.10
C ASP A 637 -4.61 -29.99 -35.71
N GLY A 638 -4.13 -29.72 -34.50
CA GLY A 638 -2.89 -30.30 -33.98
C GLY A 638 -1.59 -29.63 -34.47
N LEU A 639 -1.68 -28.53 -35.20
CA LEU A 639 -0.51 -27.71 -35.56
C LEU A 639 0.14 -27.14 -34.28
N ARG A 640 1.41 -26.83 -34.35
CA ARG A 640 2.12 -26.19 -33.22
C ARG A 640 2.29 -24.70 -33.49
N PRO A 641 2.17 -23.87 -32.44
CA PRO A 641 2.46 -22.45 -32.56
C PRO A 641 3.89 -22.21 -33.07
N ASP A 642 4.07 -21.26 -33.99
CA ASP A 642 5.37 -20.87 -34.53
C ASP A 642 5.92 -19.67 -33.75
N ILE A 643 7.21 -19.72 -33.41
CA ILE A 643 7.93 -18.63 -32.70
C ILE A 643 8.04 -17.35 -33.54
N ASN A 644 7.90 -17.47 -34.84
CA ASN A 644 7.96 -16.38 -35.82
C ASN A 644 6.58 -15.93 -36.30
N ASP A 645 5.49 -16.46 -35.72
CA ASP A 645 4.13 -16.09 -36.10
C ASP A 645 3.92 -14.56 -35.93
N PRO A 646 3.21 -13.90 -36.87
CA PRO A 646 2.88 -12.48 -36.74
C PRO A 646 2.06 -12.15 -35.50
N ASP A 647 1.26 -13.11 -35.00
CA ASP A 647 0.50 -12.93 -33.75
C ASP A 647 1.42 -13.10 -32.52
N PRO A 648 1.56 -12.07 -31.67
CA PRO A 648 2.32 -12.14 -30.42
C PRO A 648 1.89 -13.28 -29.50
N LYS A 649 0.59 -13.61 -29.47
CA LYS A 649 0.01 -14.67 -28.64
C LYS A 649 0.55 -16.04 -29.08
N VAL A 650 0.58 -16.27 -30.37
CA VAL A 650 1.09 -17.54 -30.95
C VAL A 650 2.59 -17.69 -30.66
N ARG A 651 3.37 -16.60 -30.79
CA ARG A 651 4.80 -16.60 -30.43
C ARG A 651 5.05 -16.92 -28.96
N GLU A 652 4.22 -16.37 -28.05
CA GLU A 652 4.33 -16.64 -26.61
C GLU A 652 4.07 -18.12 -26.29
N LEU A 653 3.07 -18.72 -26.91
CA LEU A 653 2.78 -20.15 -26.77
C LEU A 653 3.92 -21.01 -27.32
N ALA A 654 4.50 -20.62 -28.47
CA ALA A 654 5.65 -21.27 -29.03
C ALA A 654 6.88 -21.23 -28.11
N ALA A 655 7.15 -20.05 -27.51
CA ALA A 655 8.26 -19.86 -26.56
C ALA A 655 8.08 -20.72 -25.31
N ALA A 656 6.86 -20.78 -24.73
CA ALA A 656 6.56 -21.64 -23.61
C ALA A 656 6.83 -23.13 -23.90
N PHE A 657 6.38 -23.59 -25.04
CA PHE A 657 6.66 -24.96 -25.48
C PHE A 657 8.15 -25.23 -25.67
N GLN A 658 8.89 -24.29 -26.26
CA GLN A 658 10.33 -24.40 -26.49
C GLN A 658 11.10 -24.46 -25.15
N LYS A 659 10.76 -23.63 -24.19
CA LYS A 659 11.38 -23.66 -22.85
C LYS A 659 11.17 -25.01 -22.16
N LEU A 660 9.95 -25.53 -22.16
CA LEU A 660 9.65 -26.84 -21.56
C LEU A 660 10.32 -27.99 -22.27
N LYS A 661 10.40 -27.92 -23.63
CA LYS A 661 11.12 -28.91 -24.43
C LYS A 661 12.62 -28.92 -24.09
N ASN A 662 13.24 -27.75 -23.98
CA ASN A 662 14.66 -27.62 -23.63
C ASN A 662 14.95 -28.16 -22.23
N LEU A 663 14.07 -27.91 -21.26
CA LEU A 663 14.16 -28.45 -19.89
C LEU A 663 14.07 -29.99 -19.88
N LYS A 664 13.13 -30.54 -20.64
CA LYS A 664 12.99 -32.00 -20.77
C LYS A 664 14.25 -32.63 -21.36
N ILE A 665 14.84 -32.00 -22.38
CA ILE A 665 16.09 -32.42 -22.99
C ILE A 665 17.24 -32.36 -21.99
N ARG A 666 17.42 -31.25 -21.24
CA ARG A 666 18.46 -31.13 -20.21
C ARG A 666 18.33 -32.18 -19.12
N LYS A 667 17.11 -32.45 -18.64
CA LYS A 667 16.84 -33.50 -17.66
C LYS A 667 17.18 -34.90 -18.21
N MET A 668 16.90 -35.15 -19.47
CA MET A 668 17.25 -36.41 -20.11
C MET A 668 18.78 -36.57 -20.32
N MET A 669 19.51 -35.47 -20.44
CA MET A 669 20.98 -35.43 -20.56
C MET A 669 21.72 -35.46 -19.22
N GLY A 670 21.01 -35.53 -18.09
CA GLY A 670 21.60 -35.56 -16.73
C GLY A 670 22.25 -34.25 -16.30
N LEU A 671 21.94 -33.12 -16.97
CA LEU A 671 22.39 -31.80 -16.59
C LEU A 671 21.51 -31.31 -15.42
N GLU A 672 22.12 -31.11 -14.25
CA GLU A 672 21.40 -30.63 -13.06
C GLU A 672 20.74 -29.25 -13.31
N TYR A 673 19.58 -29.10 -12.75
CA TYR A 673 18.83 -27.84 -12.73
C TYR A 673 19.35 -26.99 -11.59
N GLU A 674 20.02 -25.87 -11.88
CA GLU A 674 20.20 -24.80 -10.91
C GLU A 674 18.91 -23.96 -10.90
N PRO A 675 18.20 -23.85 -9.76
CA PRO A 675 17.08 -22.93 -9.68
C PRO A 675 17.60 -21.51 -9.87
N GLU A 676 17.03 -20.80 -10.80
CA GLU A 676 17.27 -19.36 -10.98
C GLU A 676 16.97 -18.65 -9.64
N LYS A 677 18.00 -17.95 -9.09
CA LYS A 677 17.92 -17.20 -7.83
C LYS A 677 17.03 -15.98 -7.96
#